data_378c78b2566d3a4579f3b9f6215e5dc1
#
_entry.id   378c78b2566d3a4579f3b9f6215e5dc1
#
_cell.length_a   1.000
_cell.length_b   1.000
_cell.length_c   1.000
_cell.angle_alpha   90.00
_cell.angle_beta   90.00
_cell.angle_gamma   90.00
#
_symmetry.space_group_name_H-M   'P 1'
#
loop_
_entity.id
_entity.type
_entity.pdbx_description
1 polymer ?
#
loop_
_entity_poly.entity_id
_entity_poly.type
_entity_poly.pdbx_seq_one_letter_code
_entity_poly.pdbx_strand_id
1 'polypeptide(L)'
;MAYIGPGAGIALIGSFLTIFVALLSAFAALLVWPLRLIWRLIRGRHAYKYAQVPRVVILGLDGLDPELAEKFMDEGLLPNLQRLRDEGSFRRLGSTWPPLSPVAWSSFSTGANPGKHNVFDFLTRNPADYRPTISSVRLREPRRKVKLGRYVIPLSKPEITLTRKSKPWWKVLSDAGIFSAVLRVPVTFPPDKFHGVQLSAMCVPDLRGSQGIFTHYVETGQEGATMDGDVGGDRILVTRNGRAVESFLRGPVNTLRVDRPEMRLPFRVVSDGNGAAKMRLDGQEIHLPLNKYSEWVRFAFHPAPGIKVRGICQFLLKSFEPPFDLYCTPLHIDPHKPVMPISHPASYATYLAAKHGTFATLGLAEDTWSLSEKVLTEDEFLEQTYEIHAEREAMFFDTLRCVRQGAIACVFDTSDRVQHMFFRFFDEKHPALQPQERASHAAAFRQMYKVMDDLVGRTLEAIGDETALLVMSDHGFKPFRRGVDLNAWLVANGYMVLKDGAKTASHPYLVDVDWSKTRAYAIGLAGIYINKKGREGQGIVAPGQEARDLLRELSRKLTGLRDDQMGEVAIHEAVLSADVYRGPYIDQGPDLLIGYNVGYRVSWDAAVGKAGTAVFEDNRKAWSGDHCVHPALVPGVLFSNMKLREEPVNIIDIAPTVLELFGLEKPAYMDGKSLLPAETE
;
A
#
# COMPACT_ATOMS: atom_id res chain seq x y z
N MET A 1 7.00 -9.92 -10.80
CA MET A 1 5.85 -9.73 -9.87
C MET A 1 5.48 -11.04 -9.20
N ALA A 2 5.34 -11.06 -7.88
CA ALA A 2 4.82 -12.24 -7.18
C ALA A 2 3.29 -12.30 -7.46
N TYR A 3 2.88 -13.27 -8.27
CA TYR A 3 1.49 -13.45 -8.67
C TYR A 3 0.66 -14.03 -7.51
N ILE A 4 -0.27 -13.26 -7.00
CA ILE A 4 -1.30 -13.68 -6.06
C ILE A 4 -2.57 -13.99 -6.86
N GLY A 5 -2.63 -15.18 -7.47
CA GLY A 5 -3.81 -15.56 -8.27
C GLY A 5 -5.08 -15.78 -7.43
N PRO A 6 -6.27 -15.42 -7.93
CA PRO A 6 -7.56 -15.56 -7.24
C PRO A 6 -8.01 -17.01 -7.02
N GLY A 7 -7.25 -17.99 -7.47
CA GLY A 7 -7.48 -19.42 -7.19
C GLY A 7 -7.60 -19.75 -5.70
N ALA A 8 -7.17 -18.82 -4.84
CA ALA A 8 -7.25 -18.96 -3.39
C ALA A 8 -8.68 -19.04 -2.82
N GLY A 9 -9.64 -18.29 -3.38
CA GLY A 9 -11.01 -18.25 -2.87
C GLY A 9 -11.93 -19.37 -3.40
N ILE A 10 -11.56 -19.95 -4.54
CA ILE A 10 -12.43 -20.87 -5.30
C ILE A 10 -12.38 -22.31 -4.77
N ALA A 11 -11.35 -22.66 -4.00
CA ALA A 11 -11.13 -24.01 -3.47
C ALA A 11 -12.19 -24.50 -2.46
N LEU A 12 -13.20 -23.70 -2.14
CA LEU A 12 -14.11 -23.92 -1.01
C LEU A 12 -15.44 -24.58 -1.33
N ILE A 13 -15.79 -24.75 -2.60
CA ILE A 13 -17.18 -25.11 -2.97
C ILE A 13 -17.35 -26.61 -3.33
N GLY A 14 -16.37 -27.43 -3.06
CA GLY A 14 -16.30 -28.74 -3.74
C GLY A 14 -16.70 -29.99 -2.99
N SER A 15 -17.09 -30.02 -1.70
CA SER A 15 -17.52 -31.29 -1.12
C SER A 15 -18.69 -31.14 -0.16
N PHE A 16 -19.67 -32.04 -0.30
CA PHE A 16 -20.79 -32.25 0.63
C PHE A 16 -20.31 -32.37 2.10
N LEU A 17 -19.16 -32.98 2.33
CA LEU A 17 -18.52 -33.07 3.64
C LEU A 17 -18.10 -31.71 4.18
N THR A 18 -17.61 -30.81 3.32
CA THR A 18 -17.23 -29.44 3.72
C THR A 18 -18.47 -28.61 4.09
N ILE A 19 -19.56 -28.78 3.36
CA ILE A 19 -20.85 -28.14 3.66
C ILE A 19 -21.42 -28.71 4.98
N PHE A 20 -21.37 -30.00 5.20
CA PHE A 20 -21.83 -30.66 6.41
C PHE A 20 -21.00 -30.23 7.64
N VAL A 21 -19.67 -30.19 7.53
CA VAL A 21 -18.78 -29.71 8.59
C VAL A 21 -18.99 -28.21 8.83
N ALA A 22 -19.23 -27.41 7.77
CA ALA A 22 -19.55 -26.00 7.92
C ALA A 22 -20.89 -25.77 8.62
N LEU A 23 -21.92 -26.55 8.30
CA LEU A 23 -23.21 -26.50 8.96
C LEU A 23 -23.13 -26.94 10.44
N LEU A 24 -22.40 -28.03 10.73
CA LEU A 24 -22.13 -28.47 12.10
C LEU A 24 -21.35 -27.41 12.90
N SER A 25 -20.34 -26.79 12.26
CA SER A 25 -19.54 -25.73 12.87
C SER A 25 -20.37 -24.47 13.12
N ALA A 26 -21.27 -24.12 12.18
CA ALA A 26 -22.19 -23.01 12.31
C ALA A 26 -23.21 -23.26 13.44
N PHE A 27 -23.75 -24.48 13.53
CA PHE A 27 -24.66 -24.88 14.60
C PHE A 27 -23.98 -24.87 15.98
N ALA A 28 -22.77 -25.45 16.08
CA ALA A 28 -21.96 -25.39 17.29
C ALA A 28 -21.61 -23.94 17.69
N ALA A 29 -21.27 -23.09 16.71
CA ALA A 29 -21.03 -21.67 16.92
C ALA A 29 -22.29 -20.94 17.43
N LEU A 30 -23.46 -21.29 16.92
CA LEU A 30 -24.75 -20.71 17.32
C LEU A 30 -25.11 -21.09 18.78
N LEU A 31 -24.82 -22.35 19.18
CA LEU A 31 -25.03 -22.80 20.56
C LEU A 31 -24.05 -22.17 21.57
N VAL A 32 -22.81 -21.95 21.17
CA VAL A 32 -21.78 -21.33 22.01
C VAL A 32 -21.83 -19.80 21.98
N TRP A 33 -22.51 -19.20 20.99
CA TRP A 33 -22.57 -17.76 20.79
C TRP A 33 -23.13 -16.97 21.99
N PRO A 34 -24.25 -17.39 22.65
CA PRO A 34 -24.76 -16.68 23.82
C PRO A 34 -23.77 -16.69 24.99
N LEU A 35 -23.13 -17.84 25.23
CA LEU A 35 -22.12 -17.97 26.30
C LEU A 35 -20.89 -17.09 26.03
N ARG A 36 -20.45 -17.04 24.77
CA ARG A 36 -19.37 -16.13 24.35
C ARG A 36 -19.78 -14.68 24.47
N LEU A 37 -21.04 -14.34 24.17
CA LEU A 37 -21.57 -12.98 24.31
C LEU A 37 -21.60 -12.55 25.78
N ILE A 38 -22.14 -13.39 26.67
CA ILE A 38 -22.19 -13.12 28.12
C ILE A 38 -20.78 -12.98 28.68
N TRP A 39 -19.89 -13.90 28.33
CA TRP A 39 -18.49 -13.85 28.75
C TRP A 39 -17.77 -12.58 28.26
N ARG A 40 -18.03 -12.16 27.04
CA ARG A 40 -17.49 -10.90 26.47
C ARG A 40 -18.06 -9.67 27.17
N LEU A 41 -19.36 -9.64 27.49
CA LEU A 41 -19.96 -8.55 28.23
C LEU A 41 -19.41 -8.41 29.64
N ILE A 42 -19.18 -9.52 30.34
CA ILE A 42 -18.56 -9.53 31.67
C ILE A 42 -17.11 -9.08 31.59
N ARG A 43 -16.35 -9.61 30.64
CA ARG A 43 -14.94 -9.25 30.45
C ARG A 43 -14.78 -7.81 29.98
N GLY A 44 -15.64 -7.34 29.10
CA GLY A 44 -15.63 -5.96 28.61
C GLY A 44 -15.87 -4.91 29.71
N ARG A 45 -16.80 -5.18 30.65
CA ARG A 45 -17.01 -4.31 31.82
C ARG A 45 -15.77 -4.17 32.71
N HIS A 46 -14.96 -5.25 32.84
CA HIS A 46 -13.71 -5.21 33.59
C HIS A 46 -12.58 -4.56 32.79
N ALA A 47 -12.60 -4.68 31.47
CA ALA A 47 -11.57 -4.15 30.57
C ALA A 47 -11.45 -2.61 30.64
N TYR A 48 -12.58 -1.90 30.80
CA TYR A 48 -12.60 -0.43 30.89
C TYR A 48 -12.43 0.11 32.31
N LYS A 49 -12.22 -0.76 33.32
CA LYS A 49 -12.12 -0.34 34.72
C LYS A 49 -10.96 0.64 34.98
N TYR A 50 -9.87 0.47 34.26
CA TYR A 50 -8.65 1.27 34.38
C TYR A 50 -8.42 2.18 33.17
N ALA A 51 -9.38 2.23 32.24
CA ALA A 51 -9.28 3.08 31.07
C ALA A 51 -9.37 4.56 31.48
N GLN A 52 -8.46 5.38 30.99
CA GLN A 52 -8.45 6.83 31.21
C GLN A 52 -9.50 7.53 30.32
N VAL A 53 -9.81 6.92 29.16
CA VAL A 53 -10.81 7.39 28.21
C VAL A 53 -11.70 6.24 27.73
N PRO A 54 -12.99 6.47 27.46
CA PRO A 54 -13.86 5.43 26.95
C PRO A 54 -13.55 5.05 25.51
N ARG A 55 -12.98 6.00 24.73
CA ARG A 55 -12.74 5.84 23.31
C ARG A 55 -11.45 6.53 22.84
N VAL A 56 -10.71 5.85 21.97
CA VAL A 56 -9.55 6.41 21.25
C VAL A 56 -9.86 6.40 19.75
N VAL A 57 -9.64 7.52 19.08
CA VAL A 57 -9.73 7.66 17.62
C VAL A 57 -8.37 8.04 17.07
N ILE A 58 -7.88 7.26 16.11
CA ILE A 58 -6.64 7.53 15.37
C ILE A 58 -7.01 7.80 13.93
N LEU A 59 -6.78 9.02 13.49
CA LEU A 59 -6.95 9.46 12.11
C LEU A 59 -5.56 9.53 11.47
N GLY A 60 -5.26 8.57 10.62
CA GLY A 60 -4.02 8.53 9.83
C GLY A 60 -4.19 9.30 8.51
N LEU A 61 -3.36 10.29 8.29
CA LEU A 61 -3.27 11.09 7.07
C LEU A 61 -1.91 10.78 6.43
N ASP A 62 -1.87 9.71 5.62
CA ASP A 62 -0.63 9.14 5.07
C ASP A 62 0.21 10.22 4.36
N GLY A 63 1.48 10.35 4.72
CA GLY A 63 2.40 11.28 4.09
C GLY A 63 2.18 12.78 4.37
N LEU A 64 1.32 13.17 5.32
CA LEU A 64 1.12 14.61 5.59
C LEU A 64 2.40 15.23 6.16
N ASP A 65 2.97 16.19 5.41
CA ASP A 65 4.27 16.80 5.74
C ASP A 65 4.12 17.91 6.79
N PRO A 66 4.91 17.91 7.89
CA PRO A 66 4.79 18.91 8.95
C PRO A 66 5.23 20.31 8.52
N GLU A 67 6.21 20.47 7.62
CA GLU A 67 6.66 21.79 7.17
C GLU A 67 5.57 22.47 6.33
N LEU A 68 4.90 21.68 5.47
CA LEU A 68 3.77 22.17 4.68
C LEU A 68 2.54 22.42 5.56
N ALA A 69 2.28 21.55 6.54
CA ALA A 69 1.18 21.76 7.49
C ALA A 69 1.39 23.03 8.31
N GLU A 70 2.58 23.25 8.89
CA GLU A 70 2.93 24.49 9.61
C GLU A 70 2.75 25.71 8.72
N LYS A 71 3.32 25.71 7.52
CA LYS A 71 3.18 26.80 6.55
C LYS A 71 1.71 27.12 6.26
N PHE A 72 0.90 26.11 5.98
CA PHE A 72 -0.51 26.33 5.63
C PHE A 72 -1.40 26.68 6.84
N MET A 73 -1.04 26.26 8.06
CA MET A 73 -1.66 26.76 9.30
C MET A 73 -1.36 28.25 9.47
N ASP A 74 -0.09 28.65 9.31
CA ASP A 74 0.33 30.05 9.48
C ASP A 74 -0.28 30.96 8.38
N GLU A 75 -0.61 30.43 7.21
CA GLU A 75 -1.38 31.11 6.17
C GLU A 75 -2.90 31.13 6.45
N GLY A 76 -3.37 30.51 7.53
CA GLY A 76 -4.80 30.43 7.90
C GLY A 76 -5.62 29.47 7.04
N LEU A 77 -4.97 28.57 6.27
CA LEU A 77 -5.65 27.61 5.39
C LEU A 77 -6.17 26.39 6.16
N LEU A 78 -5.57 26.05 7.31
CA LEU A 78 -5.83 24.83 8.09
C LEU A 78 -6.31 25.15 9.52
N PRO A 79 -7.51 25.73 9.69
CA PRO A 79 -7.98 26.23 10.97
C PRO A 79 -8.21 25.11 12.01
N ASN A 80 -8.56 23.89 11.59
CA ASN A 80 -8.86 22.77 12.49
C ASN A 80 -7.57 22.14 13.05
N LEU A 81 -6.55 21.98 12.21
CA LEU A 81 -5.22 21.54 12.64
C LEU A 81 -4.55 22.62 13.50
N GLN A 82 -4.74 23.90 13.17
CA GLN A 82 -4.28 25.01 14.00
C GLN A 82 -4.93 24.98 15.39
N ARG A 83 -6.23 24.75 15.46
CA ARG A 83 -6.95 24.59 16.73
C ARG A 83 -6.36 23.43 17.55
N LEU A 84 -6.11 22.26 16.95
CA LEU A 84 -5.46 21.15 17.66
C LEU A 84 -4.05 21.49 18.16
N ARG A 85 -3.28 22.25 17.38
CA ARG A 85 -1.96 22.74 17.79
C ARG A 85 -2.06 23.62 19.03
N ASP A 86 -3.00 24.55 19.03
CA ASP A 86 -3.10 25.61 20.05
C ASP A 86 -3.78 25.10 21.35
N GLU A 87 -4.86 24.35 21.24
CA GLU A 87 -5.63 23.82 22.38
C GLU A 87 -5.08 22.49 22.93
N GLY A 88 -4.54 21.65 22.07
CA GLY A 88 -4.05 20.31 22.36
C GLY A 88 -2.53 20.18 22.25
N SER A 89 -2.06 19.36 21.33
CA SER A 89 -0.64 19.15 21.06
C SER A 89 -0.37 19.02 19.55
N PHE A 90 0.78 19.52 19.13
CA PHE A 90 1.40 19.24 17.83
C PHE A 90 2.85 18.81 18.04
N ARG A 91 3.27 17.73 17.38
CA ARG A 91 4.65 17.23 17.39
C ARG A 91 5.03 16.77 15.98
N ARG A 92 6.32 16.89 15.65
CA ARG A 92 6.91 16.23 14.47
C ARG A 92 7.18 14.78 14.84
N LEU A 93 6.47 13.83 14.21
CA LEU A 93 6.52 12.41 14.54
C LEU A 93 7.68 11.74 13.78
N GLY A 94 8.67 11.24 14.52
CA GLY A 94 9.76 10.47 13.92
C GLY A 94 9.23 9.23 13.19
N SER A 95 9.71 9.02 11.96
CA SER A 95 9.36 7.86 11.14
C SER A 95 10.34 6.70 11.35
N THR A 96 10.25 5.69 10.50
CA THR A 96 11.11 4.49 10.52
C THR A 96 12.33 4.64 9.61
N TRP A 97 13.27 3.71 9.73
CA TRP A 97 14.26 3.41 8.71
C TRP A 97 13.81 2.16 7.91
N PRO A 98 13.62 2.24 6.59
CA PRO A 98 13.35 3.47 5.83
C PRO A 98 11.98 4.07 6.17
N PRO A 99 11.71 5.35 5.84
CA PRO A 99 10.41 5.98 6.06
C PRO A 99 9.44 5.61 4.93
N LEU A 100 9.12 4.33 4.83
CA LEU A 100 8.22 3.76 3.84
C LEU A 100 6.91 3.31 4.51
N SER A 101 5.76 3.62 3.93
CA SER A 101 4.44 3.31 4.51
C SER A 101 4.30 1.86 5.00
N PRO A 102 4.73 0.79 4.28
CA PRO A 102 4.61 -0.57 4.82
C PRO A 102 5.45 -0.79 6.08
N VAL A 103 6.59 -0.13 6.22
CA VAL A 103 7.48 -0.22 7.38
C VAL A 103 6.92 0.60 8.54
N ALA A 104 6.56 1.85 8.27
CA ALA A 104 6.06 2.80 9.26
C ALA A 104 4.71 2.34 9.84
N TRP A 105 3.73 1.95 9.02
CA TRP A 105 2.45 1.43 9.51
C TRP A 105 2.56 0.05 10.20
N SER A 106 3.59 -0.75 9.85
CA SER A 106 3.89 -1.96 10.64
C SER A 106 4.45 -1.62 12.02
N SER A 107 5.29 -0.59 12.13
CA SER A 107 5.79 -0.06 13.39
C SER A 107 4.69 0.59 14.23
N PHE A 108 3.82 1.40 13.61
CA PHE A 108 2.58 1.91 14.22
C PHE A 108 1.73 0.78 14.82
N SER A 109 1.51 -0.26 14.03
CA SER A 109 0.65 -1.37 14.44
C SER A 109 1.20 -2.14 15.63
N THR A 110 2.51 -2.31 15.70
CA THR A 110 3.16 -3.23 16.65
C THR A 110 3.92 -2.54 17.79
N GLY A 111 4.16 -1.23 17.71
CA GLY A 111 5.01 -0.51 18.64
C GLY A 111 6.48 -0.98 18.64
N ALA A 112 6.91 -1.64 17.55
CA ALA A 112 8.21 -2.29 17.45
C ALA A 112 8.95 -1.88 16.17
N ASN A 113 10.29 -1.97 16.21
CA ASN A 113 11.15 -1.68 15.06
C ASN A 113 11.11 -2.81 13.99
N PRO A 114 11.56 -2.53 12.75
CA PRO A 114 11.56 -3.50 11.65
C PRO A 114 12.23 -4.84 11.94
N GLY A 115 13.30 -4.86 12.73
CA GLY A 115 13.99 -6.09 13.15
C GLY A 115 13.12 -7.03 14.00
N LYS A 116 12.01 -6.55 14.56
CA LYS A 116 11.02 -7.34 15.32
C LYS A 116 9.76 -7.63 14.55
N HIS A 117 9.26 -6.70 13.69
CA HIS A 117 8.05 -6.94 12.92
C HIS A 117 8.28 -7.50 11.51
N ASN A 118 9.53 -7.61 11.04
CA ASN A 118 9.93 -8.29 9.80
C ASN A 118 9.38 -7.67 8.50
N VAL A 119 9.10 -6.38 8.46
CA VAL A 119 8.74 -5.63 7.26
C VAL A 119 9.76 -4.51 7.09
N PHE A 120 10.53 -4.55 6.00
CA PHE A 120 11.67 -3.64 5.78
C PHE A 120 11.49 -2.76 4.54
N ASP A 121 10.56 -3.12 3.64
CA ASP A 121 10.33 -2.49 2.35
C ASP A 121 9.00 -2.99 1.78
N PHE A 122 8.55 -2.48 0.65
CA PHE A 122 7.47 -3.07 -0.18
C PHE A 122 7.86 -4.45 -0.71
N LEU A 123 9.13 -4.61 -1.10
CA LEU A 123 9.69 -5.85 -1.62
C LEU A 123 10.64 -6.48 -0.61
N THR A 124 10.71 -7.80 -0.64
CA THR A 124 11.77 -8.60 -0.08
C THR A 124 12.27 -9.55 -1.15
N ARG A 125 13.37 -10.26 -0.88
CA ARG A 125 13.87 -11.27 -1.79
C ARG A 125 13.74 -12.66 -1.21
N ASN A 126 13.69 -13.65 -2.08
CA ASN A 126 13.96 -15.03 -1.71
C ASN A 126 15.49 -15.23 -1.72
N PRO A 127 16.16 -15.49 -0.59
CA PRO A 127 17.61 -15.62 -0.57
C PRO A 127 18.15 -16.78 -1.42
N ALA A 128 17.32 -17.81 -1.68
CA ALA A 128 17.77 -18.98 -2.44
C ALA A 128 17.98 -18.71 -3.94
N ASP A 129 17.17 -17.81 -4.52
CA ASP A 129 17.13 -17.52 -5.96
C ASP A 129 17.11 -16.02 -6.30
N TYR A 130 17.24 -15.16 -5.29
CA TYR A 130 17.27 -13.68 -5.35
C TYR A 130 15.98 -13.03 -5.87
N ARG A 131 14.96 -13.81 -6.21
CA ARG A 131 13.71 -13.29 -6.77
C ARG A 131 13.00 -12.37 -5.78
N PRO A 132 12.55 -11.19 -6.23
CA PRO A 132 11.77 -10.31 -5.40
C PRO A 132 10.38 -10.91 -5.12
N THR A 133 9.90 -10.67 -3.93
CA THR A 133 8.55 -11.01 -3.48
C THR A 133 7.98 -9.85 -2.68
N ILE A 134 6.65 -9.75 -2.60
CA ILE A 134 6.01 -8.76 -1.73
C ILE A 134 6.40 -9.04 -0.27
N SER A 135 6.81 -8.02 0.45
CA SER A 135 7.30 -8.17 1.84
C SER A 135 6.20 -8.50 2.83
N SER A 136 4.97 -8.05 2.60
CA SER A 136 3.86 -8.06 3.55
C SER A 136 3.04 -9.35 3.56
N VAL A 137 2.97 -10.08 2.44
CA VAL A 137 2.10 -11.24 2.28
C VAL A 137 2.79 -12.38 1.56
N ARG A 138 2.54 -13.60 1.99
CA ARG A 138 2.94 -14.83 1.30
C ARG A 138 1.72 -15.63 0.92
N LEU A 139 1.66 -16.03 -0.34
CA LEU A 139 0.65 -16.95 -0.86
C LEU A 139 1.30 -18.31 -1.14
N ARG A 140 0.65 -19.36 -0.66
CA ARG A 140 0.98 -20.75 -1.03
C ARG A 140 -0.21 -21.38 -1.70
N GLU A 141 0.03 -21.99 -2.86
CA GLU A 141 -0.98 -22.77 -3.56
C GLU A 141 -1.46 -23.95 -2.72
N PRO A 142 -2.70 -24.44 -2.97
CA PRO A 142 -3.22 -25.63 -2.30
C PRO A 142 -2.26 -26.82 -2.44
N ARG A 143 -1.89 -27.44 -1.32
CA ARG A 143 -0.93 -28.57 -1.29
C ARG A 143 -1.50 -29.83 -1.93
N ARG A 144 -2.82 -30.04 -1.81
CA ARG A 144 -3.51 -31.23 -2.33
C ARG A 144 -4.42 -30.81 -3.46
N LYS A 145 -4.21 -31.41 -4.63
CA LYS A 145 -4.99 -31.15 -5.84
C LYS A 145 -5.27 -32.49 -6.55
N VAL A 146 -6.46 -32.64 -7.12
CA VAL A 146 -6.83 -33.76 -7.96
C VAL A 146 -7.10 -33.26 -9.37
N LYS A 147 -6.57 -33.96 -10.37
CA LYS A 147 -6.87 -33.70 -11.77
C LYS A 147 -8.06 -34.53 -12.19
N LEU A 148 -9.08 -33.89 -12.75
CA LEU A 148 -10.25 -34.56 -13.32
C LEU A 148 -10.46 -34.04 -14.75
N GLY A 149 -9.98 -34.80 -15.74
CA GLY A 149 -9.95 -34.35 -17.12
C GLY A 149 -9.17 -33.04 -17.28
N ARG A 150 -9.81 -32.00 -17.82
CA ARG A 150 -9.21 -30.66 -17.98
C ARG A 150 -9.21 -29.80 -16.71
N TYR A 151 -9.83 -30.24 -15.63
CA TYR A 151 -9.95 -29.48 -14.39
C TYR A 151 -8.96 -29.93 -13.33
N VAL A 152 -8.55 -28.97 -12.49
CA VAL A 152 -7.76 -29.18 -11.28
C VAL A 152 -8.64 -28.80 -10.10
N ILE A 153 -8.98 -29.77 -9.25
CA ILE A 153 -9.81 -29.59 -8.06
C ILE A 153 -8.88 -29.50 -6.85
N PRO A 154 -8.76 -28.31 -6.22
CA PRO A 154 -7.99 -28.19 -4.99
C PRO A 154 -8.76 -28.85 -3.82
N LEU A 155 -8.10 -29.75 -3.09
CA LEU A 155 -8.63 -30.44 -1.90
C LEU A 155 -8.26 -29.72 -0.59
N SER A 156 -7.47 -28.69 -0.65
CA SER A 156 -7.11 -27.83 0.49
C SER A 156 -7.23 -26.36 0.08
N LYS A 157 -7.45 -25.48 1.07
CA LYS A 157 -7.43 -24.04 0.86
C LYS A 157 -6.00 -23.59 0.54
N PRO A 158 -5.83 -22.55 -0.31
CA PRO A 158 -4.56 -21.84 -0.38
C PRO A 158 -4.30 -21.15 0.97
N GLU A 159 -3.04 -21.01 1.30
CA GLU A 159 -2.61 -20.34 2.50
C GLU A 159 -2.18 -18.90 2.16
N ILE A 160 -2.91 -17.91 2.70
CA ILE A 160 -2.54 -16.50 2.61
C ILE A 160 -2.05 -16.10 4.00
N THR A 161 -0.79 -15.70 4.11
CA THR A 161 -0.15 -15.40 5.40
C THR A 161 0.41 -14.01 5.39
N LEU A 162 0.01 -13.19 6.36
CA LEU A 162 0.65 -11.91 6.67
C LEU A 162 2.07 -12.19 7.20
N THR A 163 3.08 -11.55 6.62
CA THR A 163 4.49 -11.78 7.01
C THR A 163 4.90 -10.95 8.21
N ARG A 164 4.20 -9.83 8.47
CA ARG A 164 4.41 -9.01 9.66
C ARG A 164 4.37 -9.87 10.91
N LYS A 165 5.43 -9.77 11.71
CA LYS A 165 5.57 -10.40 13.00
C LYS A 165 5.19 -9.40 14.09
N SER A 166 5.31 -9.80 15.35
CA SER A 166 4.82 -9.07 16.51
C SER A 166 3.30 -8.86 16.49
N LYS A 167 2.71 -8.77 17.63
CA LYS A 167 1.25 -8.68 17.78
C LYS A 167 0.84 -7.19 17.68
N PRO A 168 -0.11 -6.81 16.82
CA PRO A 168 -0.56 -5.44 16.74
C PRO A 168 -1.39 -5.05 17.98
N TRP A 169 -1.40 -3.75 18.31
CA TRP A 169 -2.06 -3.20 19.49
C TRP A 169 -3.56 -3.56 19.56
N TRP A 170 -4.27 -3.61 18.45
CA TRP A 170 -5.69 -4.01 18.44
C TRP A 170 -5.94 -5.47 18.84
N LYS A 171 -4.95 -6.35 18.64
CA LYS A 171 -5.03 -7.71 19.17
C LYS A 171 -4.68 -7.78 20.65
N VAL A 172 -3.83 -6.90 21.15
CA VAL A 172 -3.57 -6.76 22.60
C VAL A 172 -4.83 -6.26 23.28
N LEU A 173 -5.48 -5.20 22.74
CA LEU A 173 -6.78 -4.73 23.23
C LEU A 173 -7.85 -5.84 23.20
N SER A 174 -7.89 -6.61 22.13
CA SER A 174 -8.82 -7.76 21.99
C SER A 174 -8.65 -8.78 23.09
N ASP A 175 -7.42 -9.09 23.48
CA ASP A 175 -7.15 -10.05 24.57
C ASP A 175 -7.65 -9.52 25.92
N ALA A 176 -7.64 -8.20 26.11
CA ALA A 176 -8.23 -7.52 27.27
C ALA A 176 -9.77 -7.38 27.17
N GLY A 177 -10.38 -7.71 26.02
CA GLY A 177 -11.83 -7.58 25.81
C GLY A 177 -12.27 -6.23 25.25
N ILE A 178 -11.35 -5.35 24.88
CA ILE A 178 -11.62 -4.02 24.30
C ILE A 178 -11.86 -4.18 22.80
N PHE A 179 -12.92 -3.56 22.31
CA PHE A 179 -13.31 -3.57 20.90
C PHE A 179 -12.41 -2.62 20.09
N SER A 180 -12.05 -3.02 18.86
CA SER A 180 -11.34 -2.15 17.94
C SER A 180 -11.95 -2.19 16.53
N ALA A 181 -11.98 -1.02 15.87
CA ALA A 181 -12.29 -0.90 14.45
C ALA A 181 -11.04 -0.40 13.71
N VAL A 182 -10.57 -1.18 12.74
CA VAL A 182 -9.32 -0.90 12.00
C VAL A 182 -9.64 -0.81 10.52
N LEU A 183 -9.69 0.42 10.00
CA LEU A 183 -10.10 0.72 8.65
C LEU A 183 -8.91 1.19 7.82
N ARG A 184 -8.64 0.49 6.73
CA ARG A 184 -7.66 0.90 5.73
C ARG A 184 -6.24 1.16 6.27
N VAL A 185 -5.89 0.64 7.44
CA VAL A 185 -4.51 0.66 7.94
C VAL A 185 -3.63 -0.21 7.02
N PRO A 186 -2.50 0.31 6.50
CA PRO A 186 -1.60 -0.45 5.64
C PRO A 186 -1.05 -1.73 6.27
N VAL A 187 -0.66 -2.69 5.40
CA VAL A 187 -0.12 -4.01 5.81
C VAL A 187 -1.04 -4.80 6.74
N THR A 188 -2.35 -4.79 6.42
CA THR A 188 -3.38 -5.53 7.15
C THR A 188 -4.07 -6.61 6.31
N PHE A 189 -3.47 -7.00 5.18
CA PHE A 189 -3.96 -8.12 4.36
C PHE A 189 -3.05 -9.35 4.48
N PRO A 190 -3.61 -10.55 4.76
CA PRO A 190 -5.00 -10.84 5.13
C PRO A 190 -5.33 -10.26 6.52
N PRO A 191 -6.63 -9.98 6.81
CA PRO A 191 -7.03 -9.33 8.05
C PRO A 191 -6.75 -10.20 9.28
N ASP A 192 -6.39 -9.54 10.37
CA ASP A 192 -6.24 -10.16 11.67
C ASP A 192 -7.60 -10.62 12.21
N LYS A 193 -7.60 -11.68 13.06
CA LYS A 193 -8.78 -12.11 13.81
C LYS A 193 -8.68 -11.58 15.24
N PHE A 194 -9.64 -10.74 15.64
CA PHE A 194 -9.67 -10.11 16.97
C PHE A 194 -11.11 -9.70 17.37
N HIS A 195 -11.29 -9.16 18.54
CA HIS A 195 -12.57 -8.59 18.98
C HIS A 195 -12.75 -7.22 18.37
N GLY A 196 -13.36 -7.17 17.19
CA GLY A 196 -13.50 -5.94 16.45
C GLY A 196 -13.85 -6.17 14.98
N VAL A 197 -13.67 -5.12 14.19
CA VAL A 197 -13.84 -5.13 12.74
C VAL A 197 -12.58 -4.59 12.05
N GLN A 198 -12.29 -5.12 10.87
CA GLN A 198 -11.16 -4.68 10.07
C GLN A 198 -11.53 -4.67 8.58
N LEU A 199 -11.17 -3.60 7.88
CA LEU A 199 -11.12 -3.53 6.43
C LEU A 199 -9.64 -3.35 6.02
N SER A 200 -9.10 -4.32 5.28
CA SER A 200 -7.69 -4.31 4.85
C SER A 200 -7.42 -3.23 3.80
N ALA A 201 -6.16 -2.78 3.75
CA ALA A 201 -5.67 -1.79 2.79
C ALA A 201 -4.46 -2.32 2.01
N MET A 202 -3.40 -1.51 1.95
CA MET A 202 -2.15 -1.80 1.24
C MET A 202 -1.80 -3.29 1.25
N CYS A 203 -1.47 -3.83 0.08
CA CYS A 203 -1.23 -5.24 -0.24
C CYS A 203 -2.50 -6.10 -0.46
N VAL A 204 -3.72 -5.55 -0.37
CA VAL A 204 -4.88 -6.20 -1.01
C VAL A 204 -4.66 -6.15 -2.52
N PRO A 205 -4.56 -7.30 -3.20
CA PRO A 205 -4.32 -7.32 -4.63
C PRO A 205 -5.57 -6.97 -5.44
N ASP A 206 -5.39 -6.67 -6.72
CA ASP A 206 -6.48 -6.68 -7.68
C ASP A 206 -6.98 -8.12 -7.95
N LEU A 207 -8.03 -8.27 -8.74
CA LEU A 207 -8.61 -9.58 -9.06
C LEU A 207 -7.64 -10.47 -9.87
N ARG A 208 -6.70 -9.89 -10.59
CA ARG A 208 -5.66 -10.58 -11.35
C ARG A 208 -4.48 -11.04 -10.47
N GLY A 209 -4.44 -10.57 -9.22
CA GLY A 209 -3.38 -10.86 -8.25
C GLY A 209 -2.19 -9.93 -8.37
N SER A 210 -2.31 -8.81 -9.03
CA SER A 210 -1.32 -7.74 -9.11
C SER A 210 -1.59 -6.66 -8.04
N GLN A 211 -0.74 -5.62 -8.00
CA GLN A 211 -0.94 -4.45 -7.14
C GLN A 211 -1.62 -3.28 -7.89
N GLY A 212 -2.39 -3.59 -8.92
CA GLY A 212 -3.13 -2.68 -9.76
C GLY A 212 -2.58 -2.64 -11.19
N ILE A 213 -3.29 -3.24 -12.13
CA ILE A 213 -3.01 -3.17 -13.56
C ILE A 213 -4.26 -2.66 -14.25
N PHE A 214 -4.22 -1.42 -14.75
CA PHE A 214 -5.28 -0.85 -15.55
C PHE A 214 -5.31 -1.46 -16.96
N THR A 215 -6.39 -1.24 -17.70
CA THR A 215 -6.47 -1.60 -19.11
C THR A 215 -6.87 -0.38 -19.95
N HIS A 216 -6.10 -0.11 -21.01
CA HIS A 216 -6.35 0.96 -21.95
C HIS A 216 -6.69 0.39 -23.31
N TYR A 217 -7.91 0.63 -23.79
CA TYR A 217 -8.40 0.19 -25.10
C TYR A 217 -8.30 1.33 -26.09
N VAL A 218 -7.51 1.15 -27.15
CA VAL A 218 -7.25 2.19 -28.16
C VAL A 218 -7.39 1.63 -29.56
N GLU A 219 -7.82 2.48 -30.48
CA GLU A 219 -7.97 2.10 -31.89
C GLU A 219 -6.61 1.87 -32.56
N THR A 220 -6.53 0.90 -33.48
CA THR A 220 -5.33 0.62 -34.28
C THR A 220 -4.96 1.82 -35.14
N GLY A 221 -3.67 2.21 -35.12
CA GLY A 221 -3.16 3.35 -35.90
C GLY A 221 -2.61 4.51 -35.06
N GLN A 222 -2.72 4.48 -33.75
CA GLN A 222 -2.00 5.42 -32.88
C GLN A 222 -0.51 5.04 -32.79
N GLU A 223 0.37 5.91 -33.24
CA GLU A 223 1.82 5.77 -33.07
C GLU A 223 2.21 5.82 -31.59
N GLY A 224 3.13 4.95 -31.18
CA GLY A 224 3.62 4.82 -29.80
C GLY A 224 3.09 3.60 -29.04
N ALA A 225 2.57 2.60 -29.71
CA ALA A 225 1.72 1.54 -29.18
C ALA A 225 2.42 0.19 -28.93
N THR A 226 3.59 0.17 -28.38
CA THR A 226 4.13 -1.06 -27.77
C THR A 226 4.37 -0.80 -26.29
N MET A 227 3.35 -1.04 -25.47
CA MET A 227 3.55 -1.24 -24.05
C MET A 227 3.80 -2.73 -23.85
N ASP A 228 5.05 -3.13 -23.98
CA ASP A 228 5.52 -4.41 -23.49
C ASP A 228 5.58 -4.33 -21.96
N GLY A 229 5.16 -5.37 -21.25
CA GLY A 229 4.86 -5.56 -19.84
C GLY A 229 5.72 -4.98 -18.74
N ASP A 230 6.56 -3.99 -19.01
CA ASP A 230 7.35 -3.24 -18.02
C ASP A 230 6.59 -2.00 -17.48
N VAL A 231 5.42 -1.71 -18.00
CA VAL A 231 4.58 -0.55 -17.67
C VAL A 231 3.37 -1.00 -16.87
N GLY A 232 2.93 -0.23 -15.88
CA GLY A 232 1.92 -0.62 -14.90
C GLY A 232 0.51 -0.93 -15.44
N GLY A 233 0.28 -0.91 -16.77
CA GLY A 233 -1.01 -1.17 -17.41
C GLY A 233 -0.92 -2.09 -18.63
N ASP A 234 -2.09 -2.55 -19.08
CA ASP A 234 -2.27 -3.27 -20.34
C ASP A 234 -2.83 -2.34 -21.40
N ARG A 235 -2.27 -2.39 -22.61
CA ARG A 235 -2.84 -1.72 -23.77
C ARG A 235 -3.44 -2.76 -24.71
N ILE A 236 -4.73 -2.61 -25.03
CA ILE A 236 -5.45 -3.51 -25.96
C ILE A 236 -5.84 -2.70 -27.20
N LEU A 237 -5.29 -3.12 -28.35
CA LEU A 237 -5.66 -2.56 -29.63
C LEU A 237 -7.03 -3.09 -30.04
N VAL A 238 -7.93 -2.17 -30.37
CA VAL A 238 -9.29 -2.50 -30.82
C VAL A 238 -9.52 -2.03 -32.26
N THR A 239 -10.44 -2.70 -32.92
CA THR A 239 -10.89 -2.32 -34.25
C THR A 239 -12.35 -1.93 -34.16
N ARG A 240 -12.69 -0.80 -34.75
CA ARG A 240 -14.07 -0.36 -34.88
C ARG A 240 -14.76 -1.07 -36.04
N ASN A 241 -15.99 -1.51 -35.78
CA ASN A 241 -16.87 -2.05 -36.80
C ASN A 241 -18.15 -1.18 -36.87
N GLY A 242 -18.15 -0.19 -37.75
CA GLY A 242 -19.20 0.81 -37.86
C GLY A 242 -19.32 1.62 -36.55
N ARG A 243 -20.50 1.55 -35.92
CA ARG A 243 -20.78 2.26 -34.62
C ARG A 243 -20.51 1.39 -33.39
N ALA A 244 -19.74 0.31 -33.51
CA ALA A 244 -19.46 -0.60 -32.43
C ALA A 244 -17.97 -0.91 -32.31
N VAL A 245 -17.51 -1.10 -31.05
CA VAL A 245 -16.20 -1.64 -30.69
C VAL A 245 -16.42 -2.90 -29.85
N GLU A 246 -15.78 -4.00 -30.20
CA GLU A 246 -15.81 -5.25 -29.46
C GLU A 246 -14.44 -5.55 -28.87
N SER A 247 -14.42 -5.94 -27.59
CA SER A 247 -13.19 -6.30 -26.87
C SER A 247 -13.54 -7.19 -25.68
N PHE A 248 -12.63 -7.29 -24.71
CA PHE A 248 -12.82 -8.13 -23.53
C PHE A 248 -12.07 -7.56 -22.31
N LEU A 249 -12.62 -7.79 -21.11
CA LEU A 249 -11.86 -7.64 -19.87
C LEU A 249 -10.87 -8.79 -19.71
N ARG A 250 -9.60 -8.47 -19.50
CA ARG A 250 -8.56 -9.44 -19.14
C ARG A 250 -8.70 -9.83 -17.68
N GLY A 251 -9.06 -11.08 -17.44
CA GLY A 251 -9.23 -11.61 -16.10
C GLY A 251 -7.99 -12.29 -15.55
N PRO A 252 -8.13 -12.90 -14.36
CA PRO A 252 -7.08 -13.71 -13.77
C PRO A 252 -6.85 -15.02 -14.54
N VAL A 253 -5.67 -15.61 -14.33
CA VAL A 253 -5.36 -16.95 -14.82
C VAL A 253 -6.29 -17.98 -14.15
N ASN A 254 -6.91 -18.84 -14.95
CA ASN A 254 -7.77 -19.91 -14.45
C ASN A 254 -6.94 -21.06 -13.86
N THR A 255 -6.72 -21.02 -12.56
CA THR A 255 -5.96 -22.05 -11.83
C THR A 255 -6.74 -23.35 -11.60
N LEU A 256 -8.04 -23.39 -11.94
CA LEU A 256 -8.87 -24.61 -11.89
C LEU A 256 -8.78 -25.41 -13.20
N ARG A 257 -7.99 -24.97 -14.17
CA ARG A 257 -7.72 -25.71 -15.39
C ARG A 257 -6.26 -26.14 -15.47
N VAL A 258 -6.02 -27.27 -16.11
CA VAL A 258 -4.66 -27.83 -16.31
C VAL A 258 -3.82 -26.91 -17.21
N ASP A 259 -4.43 -26.39 -18.27
CA ASP A 259 -3.82 -25.47 -19.25
C ASP A 259 -3.72 -24.02 -18.78
N ARG A 260 -4.29 -23.69 -17.62
CA ARG A 260 -4.22 -22.38 -16.97
C ARG A 260 -4.44 -21.17 -17.90
N PRO A 261 -5.52 -21.12 -18.71
CA PRO A 261 -5.75 -20.00 -19.59
C PRO A 261 -6.06 -18.72 -18.82
N GLU A 262 -5.71 -17.58 -19.40
CA GLU A 262 -6.26 -16.30 -18.96
C GLU A 262 -7.76 -16.28 -19.18
N MET A 263 -8.53 -15.85 -18.17
CA MET A 263 -9.97 -15.68 -18.33
C MET A 263 -10.26 -14.37 -19.06
N ARG A 264 -11.23 -14.38 -19.95
CA ARG A 264 -11.67 -13.21 -20.70
C ARG A 264 -13.17 -13.08 -20.63
N LEU A 265 -13.65 -11.85 -20.42
CA LEU A 265 -15.07 -11.53 -20.41
C LEU A 265 -15.35 -10.54 -21.54
N PRO A 266 -16.05 -10.96 -22.61
CA PRO A 266 -16.29 -10.11 -23.76
C PRO A 266 -17.23 -8.96 -23.42
N PHE A 267 -17.02 -7.82 -24.08
CA PHE A 267 -17.92 -6.68 -24.06
C PHE A 267 -18.04 -6.04 -25.45
N ARG A 268 -19.12 -5.28 -25.62
CA ARG A 268 -19.38 -4.48 -26.81
C ARG A 268 -19.79 -3.08 -26.44
N VAL A 269 -19.14 -2.08 -27.02
CA VAL A 269 -19.45 -0.66 -26.85
C VAL A 269 -20.07 -0.14 -28.14
N VAL A 270 -21.17 0.59 -28.02
CA VAL A 270 -21.90 1.16 -29.17
C VAL A 270 -22.13 2.64 -28.91
N SER A 271 -21.82 3.52 -29.88
CA SER A 271 -22.09 4.95 -29.79
C SER A 271 -23.58 5.22 -29.69
N ASP A 272 -23.99 6.15 -28.84
CA ASP A 272 -25.35 6.65 -28.79
C ASP A 272 -25.63 7.82 -29.77
N GLY A 273 -24.56 8.31 -30.43
CA GLY A 273 -24.63 9.40 -31.39
C GLY A 273 -24.43 10.80 -30.81
N ASN A 274 -24.30 10.95 -29.46
CA ASN A 274 -24.14 12.24 -28.76
C ASN A 274 -22.78 12.35 -28.03
N GLY A 275 -21.77 11.55 -28.46
CA GLY A 275 -20.45 11.48 -27.84
C GLY A 275 -20.35 10.48 -26.69
N ALA A 276 -21.45 10.07 -26.08
CA ALA A 276 -21.50 9.00 -25.10
C ALA A 276 -21.66 7.62 -25.79
N ALA A 277 -21.57 6.55 -25.00
CA ALA A 277 -21.71 5.19 -25.51
C ALA A 277 -22.47 4.28 -24.51
N LYS A 278 -22.94 3.16 -25.02
CA LYS A 278 -23.49 2.08 -24.21
C LYS A 278 -22.62 0.85 -24.32
N MET A 279 -22.23 0.29 -23.18
CA MET A 279 -21.46 -0.96 -23.12
C MET A 279 -22.37 -2.11 -22.67
N ARG A 280 -22.26 -3.25 -23.37
CA ARG A 280 -22.81 -4.52 -22.90
C ARG A 280 -21.70 -5.40 -22.36
N LEU A 281 -21.80 -5.73 -21.06
CA LEU A 281 -20.83 -6.55 -20.33
C LEU A 281 -21.56 -7.45 -19.33
N ASP A 282 -21.27 -8.76 -19.35
CA ASP A 282 -21.86 -9.77 -18.42
C ASP A 282 -23.41 -9.69 -18.32
N GLY A 283 -24.07 -9.47 -19.46
CA GLY A 283 -25.53 -9.35 -19.54
C GLY A 283 -26.12 -8.02 -19.07
N GLN A 284 -25.30 -7.05 -18.68
CA GLN A 284 -25.69 -5.71 -18.26
C GLN A 284 -25.50 -4.70 -19.39
N GLU A 285 -26.33 -3.66 -19.43
CA GLU A 285 -26.10 -2.46 -20.23
C GLU A 285 -25.62 -1.34 -19.32
N ILE A 286 -24.46 -0.77 -19.63
CA ILE A 286 -23.76 0.25 -18.88
C ILE A 286 -23.73 1.52 -19.72
N HIS A 287 -24.15 2.63 -19.18
CA HIS A 287 -23.99 3.93 -19.79
C HIS A 287 -22.58 4.47 -19.55
N LEU A 288 -21.88 4.86 -20.63
CA LEU A 288 -20.54 5.46 -20.59
C LEU A 288 -20.64 6.92 -21.04
N PRO A 289 -20.74 7.85 -20.09
CA PRO A 289 -20.69 9.27 -20.43
C PRO A 289 -19.28 9.65 -20.90
N LEU A 290 -19.19 10.62 -21.81
CA LEU A 290 -17.91 11.12 -22.29
C LEU A 290 -17.17 11.88 -21.15
N ASN A 291 -15.89 11.58 -20.96
CA ASN A 291 -15.00 12.23 -19.99
C ASN A 291 -15.52 12.19 -18.53
N LYS A 292 -16.24 11.13 -18.17
CA LYS A 292 -16.68 10.88 -16.79
C LYS A 292 -16.57 9.40 -16.48
N TYR A 293 -16.20 9.09 -15.24
CA TYR A 293 -16.19 7.71 -14.78
C TYR A 293 -17.60 7.13 -14.78
N SER A 294 -17.70 5.85 -15.14
CA SER A 294 -18.92 5.08 -14.91
C SER A 294 -19.10 4.84 -13.40
N GLU A 295 -20.30 4.52 -12.96
CA GLU A 295 -20.51 3.85 -11.69
C GLU A 295 -19.67 2.56 -11.61
N TRP A 296 -19.45 2.02 -10.39
CA TRP A 296 -18.82 0.72 -10.22
C TRP A 296 -19.58 -0.38 -10.93
N VAL A 297 -18.99 -0.95 -11.96
CA VAL A 297 -19.55 -2.04 -12.77
C VAL A 297 -19.18 -3.38 -12.15
N ARG A 298 -20.18 -4.17 -11.76
CA ARG A 298 -19.97 -5.51 -11.20
C ARG A 298 -20.04 -6.55 -12.32
N PHE A 299 -19.10 -7.50 -12.30
CA PHE A 299 -19.01 -8.58 -13.30
C PHE A 299 -18.54 -9.90 -12.67
N ALA A 300 -18.61 -11.00 -13.45
CA ALA A 300 -18.12 -12.30 -12.99
C ALA A 300 -17.40 -13.08 -14.10
N PHE A 301 -16.22 -13.60 -13.79
CA PHE A 301 -15.59 -14.65 -14.57
C PHE A 301 -16.10 -16.04 -14.13
N HIS A 302 -16.13 -17.00 -15.07
CA HIS A 302 -16.60 -18.36 -14.84
C HIS A 302 -15.47 -19.38 -15.04
N PRO A 303 -14.62 -19.64 -14.03
CA PRO A 303 -13.47 -20.57 -14.16
C PRO A 303 -13.87 -22.04 -14.34
N ALA A 304 -15.05 -22.43 -13.84
CA ALA A 304 -15.65 -23.77 -14.00
C ALA A 304 -17.18 -23.67 -13.85
N PRO A 305 -17.95 -24.69 -14.30
CA PRO A 305 -19.39 -24.70 -14.14
C PRO A 305 -19.82 -24.48 -12.68
N GLY A 306 -20.71 -23.51 -12.46
CA GLY A 306 -21.21 -23.15 -11.12
C GLY A 306 -20.27 -22.30 -10.27
N ILE A 307 -19.04 -22.03 -10.69
CA ILE A 307 -18.08 -21.21 -9.96
C ILE A 307 -17.97 -19.82 -10.57
N LYS A 308 -18.11 -18.78 -9.75
CA LYS A 308 -18.02 -17.37 -10.15
C LYS A 308 -16.92 -16.67 -9.38
N VAL A 309 -16.06 -15.95 -10.10
CA VAL A 309 -15.07 -15.01 -9.55
C VAL A 309 -15.56 -13.61 -9.86
N ARG A 310 -16.05 -12.89 -8.82
CA ARG A 310 -16.66 -11.57 -8.98
C ARG A 310 -15.66 -10.47 -8.79
N GLY A 311 -15.77 -9.47 -9.66
CA GLY A 311 -14.99 -8.25 -9.59
C GLY A 311 -15.85 -7.02 -9.86
N ILE A 312 -15.21 -5.87 -9.65
CA ILE A 312 -15.73 -4.55 -9.97
C ILE A 312 -14.66 -3.75 -10.70
N CYS A 313 -15.07 -2.86 -11.59
CA CYS A 313 -14.21 -1.85 -12.20
C CYS A 313 -15.05 -0.62 -12.56
N GLN A 314 -14.38 0.47 -12.88
CA GLN A 314 -14.97 1.65 -13.49
C GLN A 314 -14.35 1.83 -14.88
N PHE A 315 -15.11 2.45 -15.77
CA PHE A 315 -14.68 2.81 -17.11
C PHE A 315 -14.71 4.33 -17.26
N LEU A 316 -13.73 4.87 -18.02
CA LEU A 316 -13.71 6.27 -18.45
C LEU A 316 -13.61 6.28 -19.98
N LEU A 317 -14.70 6.68 -20.64
CA LEU A 317 -14.73 6.86 -22.09
C LEU A 317 -14.16 8.25 -22.42
N LYS A 318 -12.96 8.28 -22.97
CA LYS A 318 -12.26 9.52 -23.38
C LYS A 318 -12.62 9.96 -24.78
N SER A 319 -12.84 9.00 -25.68
CA SER A 319 -13.37 9.24 -27.01
C SER A 319 -14.08 8.00 -27.57
N PHE A 320 -15.26 8.18 -28.14
CA PHE A 320 -15.85 7.16 -29.00
C PHE A 320 -15.52 7.40 -30.48
N GLU A 321 -15.44 8.66 -30.93
CA GLU A 321 -15.03 9.01 -32.27
C GLU A 321 -13.55 8.70 -32.51
N PRO A 322 -13.13 8.47 -33.79
CA PRO A 322 -11.75 8.12 -34.07
C PRO A 322 -10.74 9.15 -33.57
N PRO A 323 -9.69 8.74 -32.87
CA PRO A 323 -9.42 7.37 -32.40
C PRO A 323 -10.22 7.01 -31.15
N PHE A 324 -10.77 5.79 -31.09
CA PHE A 324 -11.43 5.28 -29.89
C PHE A 324 -10.47 5.20 -28.70
N ASP A 325 -10.91 5.68 -27.55
CA ASP A 325 -10.11 5.73 -26.33
C ASP A 325 -10.99 5.43 -25.11
N LEU A 326 -10.71 4.31 -24.43
CA LEU A 326 -11.42 3.85 -23.24
C LEU A 326 -10.43 3.34 -22.19
N TYR A 327 -10.45 3.96 -21.04
CA TYR A 327 -9.73 3.49 -19.86
C TYR A 327 -10.64 2.58 -19.00
N CYS A 328 -10.05 1.56 -18.39
CA CYS A 328 -10.66 0.70 -17.38
C CYS A 328 -9.73 0.62 -16.16
N THR A 329 -10.26 0.88 -14.98
CA THR A 329 -9.50 0.74 -13.73
C THR A 329 -8.95 -0.68 -13.57
N PRO A 330 -7.96 -0.92 -12.70
CA PRO A 330 -7.67 -2.26 -12.23
C PRO A 330 -8.93 -3.00 -11.81
N LEU A 331 -8.95 -4.33 -11.96
CA LEU A 331 -10.13 -5.14 -11.60
C LEU A 331 -10.14 -5.39 -10.10
N HIS A 332 -10.94 -4.66 -9.36
CA HIS A 332 -11.06 -4.80 -7.91
C HIS A 332 -11.84 -6.05 -7.51
N ILE A 333 -11.65 -6.53 -6.29
CA ILE A 333 -12.46 -7.60 -5.68
C ILE A 333 -13.86 -7.04 -5.37
N ASP A 334 -14.94 -7.75 -5.76
CA ASP A 334 -16.30 -7.34 -5.42
C ASP A 334 -16.52 -7.37 -3.89
N PRO A 335 -16.74 -6.22 -3.21
CA PRO A 335 -16.91 -6.18 -1.76
C PRO A 335 -18.20 -6.84 -1.28
N HIS A 336 -19.21 -7.00 -2.15
CA HIS A 336 -20.44 -7.71 -1.80
C HIS A 336 -20.25 -9.22 -1.66
N LYS A 337 -19.29 -9.81 -2.42
CA LYS A 337 -18.96 -11.24 -2.39
C LYS A 337 -17.47 -11.45 -2.62
N PRO A 338 -16.62 -11.05 -1.66
CA PRO A 338 -15.17 -11.10 -1.83
C PRO A 338 -14.66 -12.52 -2.07
N VAL A 339 -13.80 -12.70 -3.07
CA VAL A 339 -13.12 -13.98 -3.35
C VAL A 339 -11.91 -14.21 -2.48
N MET A 340 -11.44 -13.17 -1.77
CA MET A 340 -10.36 -13.21 -0.79
C MET A 340 -10.79 -12.55 0.51
N PRO A 341 -10.16 -12.88 1.65
CA PRO A 341 -10.49 -12.28 2.95
C PRO A 341 -9.95 -10.84 3.01
N ILE A 342 -10.73 -9.87 2.59
CA ILE A 342 -10.39 -8.43 2.64
C ILE A 342 -10.87 -7.75 3.92
N SER A 343 -11.65 -8.46 4.74
CA SER A 343 -12.18 -7.92 6.00
C SER A 343 -12.28 -8.95 7.12
N HIS A 344 -12.31 -8.48 8.36
CA HIS A 344 -12.66 -9.26 9.55
C HIS A 344 -13.80 -8.55 10.33
N PRO A 345 -14.89 -9.25 10.66
CA PRO A 345 -15.33 -10.56 10.13
C PRO A 345 -15.43 -10.54 8.59
N ALA A 346 -15.46 -11.72 7.95
CA ALA A 346 -15.55 -11.79 6.49
C ALA A 346 -16.80 -11.06 5.91
N SER A 347 -17.87 -10.97 6.69
CA SER A 347 -19.10 -10.24 6.36
C SER A 347 -18.98 -8.72 6.46
N TYR A 348 -17.89 -8.18 7.02
CA TYR A 348 -17.81 -6.73 7.25
C TYR A 348 -17.68 -5.93 5.94
N ALA A 349 -16.91 -6.39 4.96
CA ALA A 349 -16.88 -5.77 3.63
C ALA A 349 -18.25 -5.78 2.96
N THR A 350 -18.99 -6.90 3.07
CA THR A 350 -20.38 -7.02 2.56
C THR A 350 -21.33 -6.05 3.26
N TYR A 351 -21.19 -5.89 4.58
CA TYR A 351 -21.97 -4.91 5.36
C TYR A 351 -21.70 -3.47 4.87
N LEU A 352 -20.43 -3.10 4.71
CA LEU A 352 -20.05 -1.78 4.23
C LEU A 352 -20.61 -1.52 2.81
N ALA A 353 -20.48 -2.51 1.91
CA ALA A 353 -20.99 -2.40 0.55
C ALA A 353 -22.52 -2.32 0.49
N ALA A 354 -23.22 -3.01 1.38
CA ALA A 354 -24.68 -2.93 1.47
C ALA A 354 -25.16 -1.58 2.01
N LYS A 355 -24.36 -0.92 2.85
CA LYS A 355 -24.71 0.33 3.51
C LYS A 355 -24.29 1.58 2.72
N HIS A 356 -23.10 1.55 2.13
CA HIS A 356 -22.47 2.71 1.48
C HIS A 356 -22.39 2.59 -0.04
N GLY A 357 -22.80 1.45 -0.60
CA GLY A 357 -22.59 1.16 -2.01
C GLY A 357 -21.30 0.39 -2.28
N THR A 358 -21.07 0.09 -3.54
CA THR A 358 -19.82 -0.55 -4.01
C THR A 358 -18.65 0.41 -3.83
N PHE A 359 -17.50 -0.07 -3.44
CA PHE A 359 -16.32 0.75 -3.12
C PHE A 359 -15.01 0.10 -3.57
N ALA A 360 -13.96 0.90 -3.70
CA ALA A 360 -12.62 0.48 -4.06
C ALA A 360 -12.01 -0.49 -3.02
N THR A 361 -11.61 -1.69 -3.44
CA THR A 361 -11.06 -2.73 -2.57
C THR A 361 -9.58 -2.99 -2.77
N LEU A 362 -8.98 -2.50 -3.86
CA LEU A 362 -7.54 -2.56 -4.09
C LEU A 362 -6.79 -1.86 -2.95
N GLY A 363 -5.64 -2.38 -2.58
CA GLY A 363 -4.87 -1.87 -1.45
C GLY A 363 -4.37 -0.45 -1.65
N LEU A 364 -3.95 -0.12 -2.87
CA LEU A 364 -3.60 1.20 -3.37
C LEU A 364 -4.52 1.43 -4.57
N ALA A 365 -5.63 2.09 -4.36
CA ALA A 365 -6.73 2.10 -5.32
C ALA A 365 -6.61 3.21 -6.35
N GLU A 366 -5.98 4.32 -6.01
CA GLU A 366 -5.71 5.44 -6.88
C GLU A 366 -4.67 5.04 -7.94
N ASP A 367 -5.03 5.17 -9.21
CA ASP A 367 -4.22 4.63 -10.31
C ASP A 367 -3.10 5.58 -10.73
N THR A 368 -2.02 5.59 -9.95
CA THR A 368 -0.82 6.38 -10.21
C THR A 368 -0.07 5.95 -11.48
N TRP A 369 -0.22 4.68 -11.89
CA TRP A 369 0.42 4.18 -13.12
C TRP A 369 -0.23 4.77 -14.35
N SER A 370 -1.55 4.82 -14.41
CA SER A 370 -2.28 5.39 -15.55
C SER A 370 -1.96 6.87 -15.78
N LEU A 371 -1.77 7.66 -14.70
CA LEU A 371 -1.30 9.03 -14.80
C LEU A 371 0.17 9.09 -15.24
N SER A 372 1.05 8.24 -14.71
CA SER A 372 2.46 8.18 -15.10
C SER A 372 2.65 7.82 -16.57
N GLU A 373 1.77 6.98 -17.13
CA GLU A 373 1.76 6.56 -18.53
C GLU A 373 0.91 7.49 -19.43
N LYS A 374 0.44 8.62 -18.88
CA LYS A 374 -0.37 9.63 -19.60
C LYS A 374 -1.67 9.07 -20.20
N VAL A 375 -2.21 8.01 -19.62
CA VAL A 375 -3.53 7.45 -19.94
C VAL A 375 -4.61 8.27 -19.26
N LEU A 376 -4.43 8.63 -17.99
CA LEU A 376 -5.24 9.63 -17.30
C LEU A 376 -4.55 11.00 -17.35
N THR A 377 -5.36 12.04 -17.40
CA THR A 377 -4.94 13.42 -17.12
C THR A 377 -4.87 13.65 -15.61
N GLU A 378 -4.28 14.76 -15.20
CA GLU A 378 -4.21 15.18 -13.81
C GLU A 378 -5.61 15.35 -13.18
N ASP A 379 -6.54 15.95 -13.91
CA ASP A 379 -7.92 16.17 -13.44
C ASP A 379 -8.68 14.84 -13.28
N GLU A 380 -8.56 13.93 -14.25
CA GLU A 380 -9.17 12.59 -14.18
C GLU A 380 -8.61 11.76 -13.01
N PHE A 381 -7.31 11.88 -12.71
CA PHE A 381 -6.70 11.24 -11.55
C PHE A 381 -7.18 11.85 -10.22
N LEU A 382 -7.29 13.19 -10.14
CA LEU A 382 -7.82 13.86 -8.94
C LEU A 382 -9.30 13.50 -8.71
N GLU A 383 -10.12 13.42 -9.75
CA GLU A 383 -11.52 12.98 -9.67
C GLU A 383 -11.59 11.58 -9.04
N GLN A 384 -10.84 10.61 -9.57
CA GLN A 384 -10.78 9.25 -9.02
C GLN A 384 -10.30 9.24 -7.56
N THR A 385 -9.26 10.00 -7.25
CA THR A 385 -8.66 10.08 -5.91
C THR A 385 -9.65 10.61 -4.88
N TYR A 386 -10.40 11.67 -5.21
CA TYR A 386 -11.38 12.24 -4.30
C TYR A 386 -12.68 11.42 -4.21
N GLU A 387 -13.05 10.69 -5.26
CA GLU A 387 -14.16 9.71 -5.18
C GLU A 387 -13.82 8.59 -4.16
N ILE A 388 -12.63 8.00 -4.26
CA ILE A 388 -12.13 6.98 -3.33
C ILE A 388 -12.02 7.54 -1.90
N HIS A 389 -11.60 8.81 -1.76
CA HIS A 389 -11.57 9.50 -0.47
C HIS A 389 -12.97 9.58 0.15
N ALA A 390 -13.97 10.01 -0.61
CA ALA A 390 -15.35 10.14 -0.15
C ALA A 390 -15.97 8.78 0.27
N GLU A 391 -15.67 7.68 -0.46
CA GLU A 391 -16.05 6.33 -0.06
C GLU A 391 -15.49 5.99 1.34
N ARG A 392 -14.24 6.32 1.58
CA ARG A 392 -13.55 6.05 2.85
C ARG A 392 -14.08 6.92 3.99
N GLU A 393 -14.35 8.19 3.73
CA GLU A 393 -15.02 9.08 4.70
C GLU A 393 -16.36 8.53 5.15
N ALA A 394 -17.20 8.08 4.22
CA ALA A 394 -18.51 7.52 4.56
C ALA A 394 -18.42 6.33 5.53
N MET A 395 -17.44 5.43 5.30
CA MET A 395 -17.15 4.28 6.18
C MET A 395 -16.60 4.72 7.55
N PHE A 396 -15.73 5.72 7.57
CA PHE A 396 -15.12 6.23 8.79
C PHE A 396 -16.16 6.90 9.69
N PHE A 397 -16.95 7.81 9.18
CA PHE A 397 -17.99 8.48 9.96
C PHE A 397 -19.10 7.53 10.40
N ASP A 398 -19.41 6.50 9.60
CA ASP A 398 -20.31 5.44 10.05
C ASP A 398 -19.72 4.67 11.23
N THR A 399 -18.45 4.35 11.18
CA THR A 399 -17.74 3.66 12.26
C THR A 399 -17.69 4.51 13.53
N LEU A 400 -17.45 5.82 13.42
CA LEU A 400 -17.51 6.76 14.56
C LEU A 400 -18.87 6.78 15.24
N ARG A 401 -19.97 6.69 14.45
CA ARG A 401 -21.34 6.62 15.00
C ARG A 401 -21.62 5.30 15.70
N CYS A 402 -21.12 4.19 15.15
CA CYS A 402 -21.43 2.84 15.64
C CYS A 402 -20.55 2.44 16.85
N VAL A 403 -19.30 2.85 16.89
CA VAL A 403 -18.34 2.45 17.94
C VAL A 403 -18.24 3.55 18.99
N ARG A 404 -18.96 3.37 20.11
CA ARG A 404 -19.00 4.35 21.20
C ARG A 404 -17.92 4.15 22.25
N GLN A 405 -17.36 2.95 22.34
CA GLN A 405 -16.28 2.59 23.27
C GLN A 405 -15.23 1.74 22.55
N GLY A 406 -13.96 1.88 22.91
CA GLY A 406 -12.84 1.16 22.32
C GLY A 406 -12.00 2.00 21.38
N ALA A 407 -11.23 1.35 20.51
CA ALA A 407 -10.30 2.05 19.63
C ALA A 407 -10.78 2.03 18.17
N ILE A 408 -10.64 3.16 17.48
CA ILE A 408 -10.89 3.30 16.05
C ILE A 408 -9.59 3.80 15.41
N ALA A 409 -9.13 3.14 14.36
CA ALA A 409 -8.06 3.65 13.50
C ALA A 409 -8.54 3.63 12.05
N CYS A 410 -8.40 4.75 11.34
CA CYS A 410 -8.67 4.85 9.92
C CYS A 410 -7.54 5.61 9.25
N VAL A 411 -7.01 5.08 8.13
CA VAL A 411 -5.96 5.72 7.36
C VAL A 411 -6.50 6.19 6.03
N PHE A 412 -6.19 7.44 5.70
CA PHE A 412 -6.46 8.09 4.42
C PHE A 412 -5.12 8.28 3.69
N ASP A 413 -4.98 7.67 2.54
CA ASP A 413 -3.78 7.74 1.68
C ASP A 413 -3.89 8.79 0.56
N THR A 414 -4.97 9.56 0.55
CA THR A 414 -5.21 10.65 -0.39
C THR A 414 -4.10 11.69 -0.37
N SER A 415 -3.62 12.08 0.82
CA SER A 415 -2.52 13.04 0.98
C SER A 415 -1.21 12.51 0.40
N ASP A 416 -0.90 11.25 0.61
CA ASP A 416 0.25 10.57 0.02
C ASP A 416 0.16 10.54 -1.52
N ARG A 417 -1.01 10.11 -2.07
CA ARG A 417 -1.23 9.97 -3.52
C ARG A 417 -1.08 11.30 -4.25
N VAL A 418 -1.72 12.36 -3.73
CA VAL A 418 -1.61 13.69 -4.35
C VAL A 418 -0.17 14.21 -4.27
N GLN A 419 0.52 14.03 -3.14
CA GLN A 419 1.91 14.48 -3.01
C GLN A 419 2.86 13.72 -3.95
N HIS A 420 2.70 12.40 -4.09
CA HIS A 420 3.49 11.64 -5.07
C HIS A 420 3.34 12.18 -6.50
N MET A 421 2.10 12.47 -6.91
CA MET A 421 1.82 12.76 -8.32
C MET A 421 1.91 14.23 -8.69
N PHE A 422 1.76 15.15 -7.73
CA PHE A 422 1.64 16.58 -8.00
C PHE A 422 2.82 17.44 -7.51
N PHE A 423 3.84 16.86 -6.89
CA PHE A 423 4.99 17.63 -6.38
C PHE A 423 5.68 18.44 -7.48
N ARG A 424 5.68 17.97 -8.74
CA ARG A 424 6.23 18.66 -9.90
C ARG A 424 5.57 20.02 -10.21
N PHE A 425 4.32 20.20 -9.77
CA PHE A 425 3.62 21.48 -9.90
C PHE A 425 3.94 22.47 -8.77
N PHE A 426 4.39 21.93 -7.64
CA PHE A 426 4.72 22.70 -6.44
C PHE A 426 6.21 23.05 -6.35
N ASP A 427 7.10 22.16 -6.79
CA ASP A 427 8.55 22.32 -6.76
C ASP A 427 9.08 22.99 -8.04
N GLU A 428 9.58 24.23 -7.91
CA GLU A 428 10.09 25.01 -9.05
C GLU A 428 11.31 24.39 -9.73
N LYS A 429 12.08 23.55 -9.03
CA LYS A 429 13.31 22.91 -9.53
C LYS A 429 13.04 21.55 -10.17
N HIS A 430 11.78 21.07 -10.18
CA HIS A 430 11.48 19.73 -10.68
C HIS A 430 11.66 19.65 -12.21
N PRO A 431 12.42 18.65 -12.75
CA PRO A 431 12.76 18.58 -14.17
C PRO A 431 11.63 18.11 -15.09
N ALA A 432 10.50 17.62 -14.54
CA ALA A 432 9.39 17.05 -15.31
C ALA A 432 8.56 18.11 -16.06
N LEU A 433 8.50 19.35 -15.58
CA LEU A 433 7.64 20.41 -16.13
C LEU A 433 8.41 21.70 -16.41
N GLN A 434 8.00 22.39 -17.48
CA GLN A 434 8.43 23.76 -17.73
C GLN A 434 7.68 24.74 -16.82
N PRO A 435 8.22 25.94 -16.53
CA PRO A 435 7.59 26.91 -15.62
C PRO A 435 6.13 27.23 -15.96
N GLN A 436 5.78 27.30 -17.25
CA GLN A 436 4.42 27.62 -17.71
C GLN A 436 3.41 26.51 -17.41
N GLU A 437 3.84 25.24 -17.43
CA GLU A 437 2.99 24.08 -17.20
C GLU A 437 2.63 23.92 -15.71
N ARG A 438 3.48 24.43 -14.79
CA ARG A 438 3.28 24.30 -13.34
C ARG A 438 2.03 25.00 -12.84
N ALA A 439 1.64 26.11 -13.45
CA ALA A 439 0.50 26.89 -13.01
C ALA A 439 -0.83 26.12 -13.10
N SER A 440 -0.94 25.12 -13.99
CA SER A 440 -2.19 24.40 -14.24
C SER A 440 -2.75 23.70 -12.99
N HIS A 441 -1.88 23.11 -12.17
CA HIS A 441 -2.29 22.34 -10.98
C HIS A 441 -1.58 22.80 -9.69
N ALA A 442 -1.07 24.03 -9.65
CA ALA A 442 -0.41 24.58 -8.47
C ALA A 442 -1.30 24.59 -7.21
N ALA A 443 -2.63 24.68 -7.38
CA ALA A 443 -3.59 24.68 -6.30
C ALA A 443 -3.86 23.27 -5.71
N ALA A 444 -3.49 22.17 -6.40
CA ALA A 444 -3.83 20.81 -6.00
C ALA A 444 -3.34 20.45 -4.60
N PHE A 445 -2.12 20.89 -4.23
CA PHE A 445 -1.57 20.70 -2.89
C PHE A 445 -2.39 21.40 -1.81
N ARG A 446 -2.69 22.69 -2.02
CA ARG A 446 -3.48 23.48 -1.05
C ARG A 446 -4.88 22.90 -0.87
N GLN A 447 -5.50 22.47 -1.96
CA GLN A 447 -6.81 21.85 -1.92
C GLN A 447 -6.79 20.50 -1.16
N MET A 448 -5.77 19.68 -1.37
CA MET A 448 -5.62 18.41 -0.65
C MET A 448 -5.46 18.64 0.87
N TYR A 449 -4.56 19.55 1.29
CA TYR A 449 -4.40 19.89 2.70
C TYR A 449 -5.68 20.42 3.33
N LYS A 450 -6.44 21.25 2.59
CA LYS A 450 -7.75 21.73 3.04
C LYS A 450 -8.75 20.58 3.24
N VAL A 451 -8.81 19.62 2.32
CA VAL A 451 -9.68 18.43 2.47
C VAL A 451 -9.29 17.62 3.71
N MET A 452 -7.99 17.48 4.00
CA MET A 452 -7.53 16.82 5.22
C MET A 452 -7.92 17.60 6.49
N ASP A 453 -7.79 18.91 6.47
CA ASP A 453 -8.20 19.79 7.59
C ASP A 453 -9.72 19.75 7.84
N ASP A 454 -10.51 19.79 6.78
CA ASP A 454 -11.99 19.67 6.85
C ASP A 454 -12.40 18.29 7.44
N LEU A 455 -11.69 17.21 7.08
CA LEU A 455 -11.90 15.88 7.66
C LEU A 455 -11.60 15.89 9.17
N VAL A 456 -10.53 16.55 9.60
CA VAL A 456 -10.18 16.71 11.03
C VAL A 456 -11.26 17.51 11.77
N GLY A 457 -11.73 18.61 11.20
CA GLY A 457 -12.79 19.43 11.78
C GLY A 457 -14.08 18.63 12.03
N ARG A 458 -14.57 17.95 11.00
CA ARG A 458 -15.76 17.08 11.11
C ARG A 458 -15.55 15.91 12.07
N THR A 459 -14.31 15.42 12.20
CA THR A 459 -13.99 14.38 13.18
C THR A 459 -14.09 14.92 14.60
N LEU A 460 -13.55 16.11 14.88
CA LEU A 460 -13.65 16.77 16.18
C LEU A 460 -15.10 16.99 16.59
N GLU A 461 -15.97 17.42 15.66
CA GLU A 461 -17.41 17.58 15.89
C GLU A 461 -18.11 16.25 16.21
N ALA A 462 -17.65 15.15 15.60
CA ALA A 462 -18.30 13.84 15.72
C ALA A 462 -17.92 13.05 16.98
N ILE A 463 -16.77 13.34 17.62
CA ILE A 463 -16.24 12.47 18.68
C ILE A 463 -16.63 12.84 20.10
N GLY A 464 -16.89 14.12 20.40
CA GLY A 464 -17.15 14.63 21.75
C GLY A 464 -15.90 14.65 22.66
N ASP A 465 -16.05 15.30 23.81
CA ASP A 465 -14.91 15.69 24.69
C ASP A 465 -14.21 14.52 25.41
N GLU A 466 -14.93 13.41 25.67
CA GLU A 466 -14.38 12.23 26.35
C GLU A 466 -13.53 11.31 25.45
N THR A 467 -13.39 11.64 24.16
CA THR A 467 -12.66 10.83 23.20
C THR A 467 -11.25 11.37 23.01
N ALA A 468 -10.26 10.52 23.20
CA ALA A 468 -8.88 10.82 22.81
C ALA A 468 -8.73 10.76 21.28
N LEU A 469 -8.28 11.85 20.66
CA LEU A 469 -8.01 11.94 19.22
C LEU A 469 -6.50 12.05 18.99
N LEU A 470 -5.99 11.20 18.11
CA LEU A 470 -4.66 11.29 17.52
C LEU A 470 -4.80 11.45 16.01
N VAL A 471 -4.37 12.58 15.46
CA VAL A 471 -4.25 12.79 14.00
C VAL A 471 -2.78 12.69 13.66
N MET A 472 -2.42 11.76 12.79
CA MET A 472 -1.01 11.47 12.53
C MET A 472 -0.72 11.12 11.07
N SER A 473 0.52 11.35 10.64
CA SER A 473 1.07 10.72 9.43
C SER A 473 2.27 9.85 9.78
N ASP A 474 2.53 8.88 8.95
CA ASP A 474 3.64 7.93 9.12
C ASP A 474 4.99 8.48 8.66
N HIS A 475 4.98 9.46 7.76
CA HIS A 475 6.12 10.24 7.28
C HIS A 475 5.65 11.57 6.69
N GLY A 476 6.58 12.46 6.37
CA GLY A 476 6.39 13.65 5.56
C GLY A 476 6.74 13.40 4.10
N PHE A 477 7.00 14.47 3.33
CA PHE A 477 7.23 14.41 1.88
C PHE A 477 8.33 15.36 1.41
N LYS A 478 9.06 14.97 0.35
CA LYS A 478 10.04 15.83 -0.35
C LYS A 478 9.94 15.63 -1.86
N PRO A 479 10.40 16.60 -2.67
CA PRO A 479 10.44 16.42 -4.12
C PRO A 479 11.37 15.27 -4.52
N PHE A 480 10.98 14.52 -5.54
CA PHE A 480 11.81 13.50 -6.18
C PHE A 480 12.24 13.97 -7.57
N ARG A 481 13.39 14.63 -7.65
CA ARG A 481 13.95 15.24 -8.86
C ARG A 481 14.86 14.32 -9.64
N ARG A 482 15.66 13.49 -8.92
CA ARG A 482 16.68 12.64 -9.53
C ARG A 482 16.74 11.24 -8.91
N GLY A 483 16.82 10.24 -9.77
CA GLY A 483 17.05 8.84 -9.39
C GLY A 483 18.53 8.55 -9.14
N VAL A 484 18.82 7.76 -8.11
CA VAL A 484 20.17 7.20 -7.84
C VAL A 484 20.13 5.72 -8.18
N ASP A 485 20.87 5.30 -9.21
CA ASP A 485 20.99 3.90 -9.57
C ASP A 485 22.12 3.24 -8.75
N LEU A 486 21.73 2.62 -7.64
CA LEU A 486 22.63 1.91 -6.74
C LEU A 486 23.33 0.73 -7.44
N ASN A 487 22.64 0.03 -8.34
CA ASN A 487 23.23 -1.10 -9.05
C ASN A 487 24.26 -0.64 -10.09
N ALA A 488 23.99 0.46 -10.82
CA ALA A 488 24.99 1.06 -11.70
C ALA A 488 26.23 1.50 -10.90
N TRP A 489 26.05 2.09 -9.72
CA TRP A 489 27.14 2.43 -8.83
C TRP A 489 27.91 1.20 -8.35
N LEU A 490 27.22 0.12 -7.96
CA LEU A 490 27.85 -1.14 -7.54
C LEU A 490 28.62 -1.80 -8.67
N VAL A 491 28.12 -1.77 -9.91
CA VAL A 491 28.82 -2.27 -11.11
C VAL A 491 30.07 -1.44 -11.38
N ALA A 492 29.97 -0.12 -11.39
CA ALA A 492 31.08 0.79 -11.66
C ALA A 492 32.23 0.65 -10.62
N ASN A 493 31.90 0.28 -9.38
CA ASN A 493 32.85 0.11 -8.29
C ASN A 493 33.29 -1.36 -8.06
N GLY A 494 32.87 -2.32 -8.92
CA GLY A 494 33.29 -3.71 -8.87
C GLY A 494 32.70 -4.55 -7.74
N TYR A 495 31.59 -4.09 -7.11
CA TYR A 495 30.85 -4.86 -6.09
C TYR A 495 29.80 -5.78 -6.71
N MET A 496 29.26 -5.39 -7.86
CA MET A 496 28.33 -6.17 -8.67
C MET A 496 28.96 -6.46 -10.02
N VAL A 497 28.87 -7.70 -10.46
CA VAL A 497 29.39 -8.15 -11.75
C VAL A 497 28.24 -8.70 -12.58
N LEU A 498 28.15 -8.25 -13.82
CA LEU A 498 27.14 -8.71 -14.76
C LEU A 498 27.69 -9.84 -15.65
N LYS A 499 26.80 -10.69 -16.14
CA LYS A 499 27.12 -11.79 -17.06
C LYS A 499 27.75 -11.23 -18.34
N ASP A 500 28.61 -12.05 -18.96
CA ASP A 500 29.23 -11.77 -20.26
C ASP A 500 30.02 -10.44 -20.32
N GLY A 501 30.42 -9.90 -19.16
CA GLY A 501 31.18 -8.65 -19.06
C GLY A 501 30.33 -7.41 -19.40
N ALA A 502 29.01 -7.51 -19.39
CA ALA A 502 28.12 -6.39 -19.61
C ALA A 502 28.34 -5.28 -18.55
N LYS A 503 28.07 -4.03 -18.93
CA LYS A 503 28.17 -2.87 -18.03
C LYS A 503 26.79 -2.39 -17.54
N THR A 504 25.72 -2.87 -18.19
CA THR A 504 24.33 -2.53 -17.87
C THR A 504 23.48 -3.80 -17.81
N ALA A 505 22.47 -3.80 -16.95
CA ALA A 505 21.48 -4.86 -16.79
C ALA A 505 20.11 -4.32 -17.22
N SER A 506 19.62 -4.75 -18.37
CA SER A 506 18.34 -4.29 -18.92
C SER A 506 17.13 -5.10 -18.43
N HIS A 507 17.36 -6.35 -17.98
CA HIS A 507 16.31 -7.21 -17.48
C HIS A 507 16.08 -6.97 -15.98
N PRO A 508 14.80 -6.88 -15.53
CA PRO A 508 14.48 -6.70 -14.12
C PRO A 508 14.83 -7.96 -13.30
N TYR A 509 14.78 -7.81 -11.99
CA TYR A 509 14.89 -8.90 -11.02
C TYR A 509 16.28 -9.57 -10.97
N LEU A 510 17.35 -8.81 -11.25
CA LEU A 510 18.74 -9.26 -11.11
C LEU A 510 19.10 -10.44 -12.04
N VAL A 511 18.37 -10.63 -13.16
CA VAL A 511 18.56 -11.75 -14.09
C VAL A 511 19.96 -11.73 -14.73
N ASP A 512 20.49 -10.54 -14.98
CA ASP A 512 21.78 -10.35 -15.68
C ASP A 512 22.99 -10.45 -14.76
N VAL A 513 22.80 -10.73 -13.46
CA VAL A 513 23.88 -10.73 -12.45
C VAL A 513 24.67 -12.03 -12.48
N ASP A 514 26.02 -11.94 -12.47
CA ASP A 514 26.94 -13.05 -12.20
C ASP A 514 27.15 -13.17 -10.67
N TRP A 515 26.38 -14.05 -10.05
CA TRP A 515 26.39 -14.26 -8.61
C TRP A 515 27.70 -14.85 -8.07
N SER A 516 28.48 -15.52 -8.92
CA SER A 516 29.76 -16.09 -8.53
C SER A 516 30.84 -15.04 -8.25
N LYS A 517 30.63 -13.79 -8.70
CA LYS A 517 31.56 -12.66 -8.57
C LYS A 517 30.93 -11.45 -7.86
N THR A 518 29.62 -11.42 -7.66
CA THR A 518 28.89 -10.29 -7.05
C THR A 518 28.94 -10.36 -5.54
N ARG A 519 29.43 -9.29 -4.89
CA ARG A 519 29.55 -9.15 -3.44
C ARG A 519 28.36 -8.43 -2.81
N ALA A 520 27.76 -7.48 -3.53
CA ALA A 520 26.62 -6.69 -3.06
C ALA A 520 25.66 -6.37 -4.21
N TYR A 521 24.37 -6.16 -3.89
CA TYR A 521 23.32 -5.85 -4.85
C TYR A 521 22.19 -5.05 -4.18
N ALA A 522 21.44 -4.26 -4.96
CA ALA A 522 20.27 -3.53 -4.51
C ALA A 522 19.00 -4.05 -5.20
N ILE A 523 17.91 -4.15 -4.44
CA ILE A 523 16.56 -4.41 -4.91
C ILE A 523 15.55 -3.86 -3.89
N GLY A 524 14.44 -3.29 -4.35
CA GLY A 524 13.52 -2.55 -3.52
C GLY A 524 13.98 -1.10 -3.32
N LEU A 525 13.43 -0.46 -2.30
CA LEU A 525 13.64 0.97 -2.02
C LEU A 525 14.59 1.21 -0.84
N ALA A 526 14.72 0.21 0.05
CA ALA A 526 15.34 0.39 1.36
C ALA A 526 16.87 0.43 1.35
N GLY A 527 17.56 -0.35 0.49
CA GLY A 527 19.00 -0.38 0.55
C GLY A 527 19.70 -1.52 -0.18
N ILE A 528 20.88 -1.90 0.35
CA ILE A 528 21.80 -2.85 -0.26
C ILE A 528 21.87 -4.13 0.57
N TYR A 529 21.93 -5.25 -0.13
CA TYR A 529 22.15 -6.58 0.42
C TYR A 529 23.57 -7.05 0.08
N ILE A 530 24.22 -7.74 1.02
CA ILE A 530 25.47 -8.46 0.77
C ILE A 530 25.16 -9.88 0.31
N ASN A 531 25.87 -10.36 -0.70
CA ASN A 531 25.79 -11.75 -1.17
C ASN A 531 26.53 -12.69 -0.21
N LYS A 532 25.90 -12.96 0.95
CA LYS A 532 26.49 -13.62 2.13
C LYS A 532 26.44 -15.13 2.02
N LYS A 533 27.56 -15.82 2.27
CA LYS A 533 27.60 -17.29 2.38
C LYS A 533 26.66 -17.78 3.49
N GLY A 534 25.90 -18.83 3.18
CA GLY A 534 24.98 -19.45 4.14
C GLY A 534 23.63 -18.75 4.28
N ARG A 535 23.44 -17.56 3.67
CA ARG A 535 22.17 -16.86 3.58
C ARG A 535 21.65 -16.84 2.14
N GLU A 536 22.44 -16.35 1.20
CA GLU A 536 22.10 -16.35 -0.22
C GLU A 536 22.54 -17.66 -0.90
N GLY A 537 21.75 -18.11 -1.91
CA GLY A 537 21.94 -19.38 -2.60
C GLY A 537 23.29 -19.53 -3.29
N GLN A 538 23.87 -18.43 -3.78
CA GLN A 538 25.20 -18.36 -4.36
C GLN A 538 26.06 -17.33 -3.62
N GLY A 539 25.93 -17.24 -2.30
CA GLY A 539 26.67 -16.29 -1.48
C GLY A 539 28.19 -16.53 -1.53
N ILE A 540 28.96 -15.45 -1.70
CA ILE A 540 30.43 -15.50 -1.77
C ILE A 540 31.12 -14.77 -0.62
N VAL A 541 30.46 -13.82 0.05
CA VAL A 541 31.03 -13.05 1.17
C VAL A 541 30.91 -13.86 2.45
N ALA A 542 32.02 -14.12 3.13
CA ALA A 542 32.02 -14.87 4.38
C ALA A 542 31.32 -14.08 5.49
N PRO A 543 30.47 -14.74 6.31
CA PRO A 543 29.86 -14.08 7.46
C PRO A 543 30.93 -13.67 8.49
N GLY A 544 30.62 -12.68 9.33
CA GLY A 544 31.56 -12.22 10.35
C GLY A 544 32.40 -11.03 9.88
N GLN A 545 33.72 -11.11 9.96
CA GLN A 545 34.62 -9.95 9.73
C GLN A 545 34.55 -9.42 8.30
N GLU A 546 34.66 -10.30 7.30
CA GLU A 546 34.62 -9.90 5.88
C GLU A 546 33.33 -9.15 5.53
N ALA A 547 32.17 -9.66 5.98
CA ALA A 547 30.89 -8.99 5.78
C ALA A 547 30.84 -7.62 6.47
N ARG A 548 31.34 -7.50 7.70
CA ARG A 548 31.39 -6.22 8.42
C ARG A 548 32.30 -5.20 7.75
N ASP A 549 33.47 -5.63 7.27
CA ASP A 549 34.43 -4.76 6.61
C ASP A 549 33.88 -4.25 5.27
N LEU A 550 33.22 -5.13 4.50
CA LEU A 550 32.55 -4.74 3.26
C LEU A 550 31.42 -3.73 3.53
N LEU A 551 30.60 -3.94 4.56
CA LEU A 551 29.52 -3.02 4.94
C LEU A 551 30.06 -1.65 5.34
N ARG A 552 31.11 -1.60 6.15
CA ARG A 552 31.76 -0.33 6.53
C ARG A 552 32.40 0.38 5.35
N GLU A 553 32.98 -0.39 4.41
CA GLU A 553 33.52 0.17 3.17
C GLU A 553 32.42 0.81 2.33
N LEU A 554 31.31 0.10 2.09
CA LEU A 554 30.16 0.60 1.33
C LEU A 554 29.52 1.81 2.03
N SER A 555 29.29 1.75 3.34
CA SER A 555 28.76 2.85 4.13
C SER A 555 29.61 4.13 3.97
N ARG A 556 30.93 4.01 4.13
CA ARG A 556 31.86 5.15 4.00
C ARG A 556 31.87 5.73 2.59
N LYS A 557 31.78 4.90 1.53
CA LYS A 557 31.82 5.37 0.14
C LYS A 557 30.50 5.98 -0.32
N LEU A 558 29.38 5.51 0.24
CA LEU A 558 28.05 5.98 -0.14
C LEU A 558 27.59 7.18 0.70
N THR A 559 27.99 7.28 1.97
CA THR A 559 27.69 8.47 2.80
C THR A 559 28.37 9.70 2.19
N GLY A 560 27.57 10.72 1.90
CA GLY A 560 28.05 11.94 1.26
C GLY A 560 28.28 11.81 -0.25
N LEU A 561 27.82 10.74 -0.91
CA LEU A 561 27.95 10.59 -2.38
C LEU A 561 27.34 11.80 -3.09
N ARG A 562 28.16 12.43 -3.94
CA ARG A 562 27.78 13.65 -4.66
C ARG A 562 27.32 13.33 -6.08
N ASP A 563 26.34 14.08 -6.50
CA ASP A 563 25.97 14.26 -7.91
C ASP A 563 26.74 15.45 -8.47
N ASP A 564 27.82 15.19 -9.19
CA ASP A 564 28.69 16.24 -9.73
C ASP A 564 28.00 17.10 -10.79
N GLN A 565 26.95 16.58 -11.47
CA GLN A 565 26.18 17.35 -12.45
C GLN A 565 25.38 18.46 -11.79
N MET A 566 24.84 18.21 -10.59
CA MET A 566 24.05 19.18 -9.82
C MET A 566 24.88 19.91 -8.76
N GLY A 567 26.07 19.41 -8.44
CA GLY A 567 26.90 19.92 -7.35
C GLY A 567 26.33 19.64 -5.96
N GLU A 568 25.40 18.68 -5.84
CA GLU A 568 24.65 18.39 -4.61
C GLU A 568 25.07 17.02 -4.03
N VAL A 569 24.83 16.82 -2.72
CA VAL A 569 24.97 15.52 -2.06
C VAL A 569 23.68 14.73 -2.28
N ALA A 570 23.78 13.58 -2.94
CA ALA A 570 22.63 12.71 -3.25
C ALA A 570 22.29 11.75 -2.13
N ILE A 571 23.28 11.16 -1.47
CA ILE A 571 23.10 10.26 -0.33
C ILE A 571 23.56 10.98 0.94
N HIS A 572 22.62 11.24 1.84
CA HIS A 572 22.88 11.89 3.12
C HIS A 572 23.71 10.97 4.00
N GLU A 573 23.25 9.73 4.19
CA GLU A 573 23.89 8.73 5.02
C GLU A 573 23.56 7.30 4.55
N ALA A 574 24.51 6.40 4.71
CA ALA A 574 24.33 4.95 4.51
C ALA A 574 24.68 4.23 5.81
N VAL A 575 23.69 3.66 6.49
CA VAL A 575 23.80 3.09 7.83
C VAL A 575 23.69 1.56 7.81
N LEU A 576 24.46 0.89 8.68
CA LEU A 576 24.33 -0.55 8.85
C LEU A 576 22.99 -0.87 9.55
N SER A 577 22.24 -1.84 9.01
CA SER A 577 20.98 -2.26 9.59
C SER A 577 21.10 -2.72 11.06
N ALA A 578 22.25 -3.30 11.42
CA ALA A 578 22.54 -3.73 12.78
C ALA A 578 22.72 -2.57 13.77
N ASP A 579 22.99 -1.34 13.30
CA ASP A 579 23.09 -0.15 14.16
C ASP A 579 21.71 0.45 14.45
N VAL A 580 20.75 0.27 13.55
CA VAL A 580 19.40 0.86 13.61
C VAL A 580 18.37 -0.13 14.15
N TYR A 581 18.43 -1.40 13.73
CA TYR A 581 17.45 -2.40 14.09
C TYR A 581 17.86 -3.24 15.31
N ARG A 582 16.85 -3.73 16.03
CA ARG A 582 16.98 -4.72 17.10
C ARG A 582 15.94 -5.81 16.89
N GLY A 583 16.33 -7.07 17.04
CA GLY A 583 15.38 -8.19 16.96
C GLY A 583 15.85 -9.37 16.10
N PRO A 584 15.03 -10.44 16.05
CA PRO A 584 15.44 -11.70 15.44
C PRO A 584 15.36 -11.73 13.90
N TYR A 585 14.82 -10.69 13.26
CA TYR A 585 14.56 -10.68 11.82
C TYR A 585 15.51 -9.76 11.03
N ILE A 586 16.53 -9.18 11.66
CA ILE A 586 17.48 -8.22 11.02
C ILE A 586 18.08 -8.81 9.73
N ASP A 587 18.47 -10.08 9.73
CA ASP A 587 19.06 -10.76 8.58
C ASP A 587 18.09 -10.97 7.38
N GLN A 588 16.79 -10.71 7.58
CA GLN A 588 15.79 -10.77 6.50
C GLN A 588 15.77 -9.48 5.66
N GLY A 589 16.12 -8.36 6.26
CA GLY A 589 16.18 -7.05 5.64
C GLY A 589 17.46 -6.79 4.85
N PRO A 590 17.61 -5.57 4.27
CA PRO A 590 18.86 -5.08 3.71
C PRO A 590 19.96 -5.04 4.78
N ASP A 591 21.21 -5.24 4.39
CA ASP A 591 22.35 -5.16 5.29
C ASP A 591 22.82 -3.70 5.50
N LEU A 592 22.58 -2.84 4.50
CA LEU A 592 22.91 -1.41 4.50
C LEU A 592 21.67 -0.63 4.07
N LEU A 593 21.23 0.34 4.86
CA LEU A 593 20.13 1.23 4.59
C LEU A 593 20.64 2.53 4.00
N ILE A 594 19.93 3.05 2.99
CA ILE A 594 20.35 4.26 2.28
C ILE A 594 19.38 5.39 2.57
N GLY A 595 19.86 6.43 3.25
CA GLY A 595 19.16 7.69 3.46
C GLY A 595 19.53 8.70 2.38
N TYR A 596 18.66 8.89 1.39
CA TYR A 596 18.88 9.89 0.34
C TYR A 596 18.65 11.30 0.88
N ASN A 597 19.22 12.28 0.19
CA ASN A 597 18.98 13.70 0.49
C ASN A 597 17.73 14.21 -0.25
N VAL A 598 17.27 15.41 0.11
CA VAL A 598 16.14 16.08 -0.55
C VAL A 598 16.38 16.18 -2.07
N GLY A 599 15.40 15.77 -2.86
CA GLY A 599 15.49 15.73 -4.31
C GLY A 599 15.96 14.42 -4.90
N TYR A 600 16.51 13.52 -4.10
CA TYR A 600 17.06 12.24 -4.53
C TYR A 600 16.30 11.05 -3.92
N ARG A 601 16.27 9.95 -4.66
CA ARG A 601 15.73 8.65 -4.24
C ARG A 601 16.36 7.55 -5.10
N VAL A 602 16.25 6.29 -4.70
CA VAL A 602 16.62 5.17 -5.56
C VAL A 602 15.93 5.27 -6.93
N SER A 603 16.66 5.00 -8.01
CA SER A 603 16.10 5.02 -9.36
C SER A 603 15.04 3.92 -9.56
N TRP A 604 14.18 4.08 -10.56
CA TRP A 604 13.19 3.07 -10.92
C TRP A 604 13.83 1.75 -11.34
N ASP A 605 14.94 1.82 -12.07
CA ASP A 605 15.67 0.66 -12.56
C ASP A 605 16.36 -0.11 -11.42
N ALA A 606 17.06 0.56 -10.51
CA ALA A 606 17.67 -0.10 -9.36
C ALA A 606 16.63 -0.74 -8.43
N ALA A 607 15.46 -0.10 -8.23
CA ALA A 607 14.39 -0.64 -7.39
C ALA A 607 13.85 -1.98 -7.88
N VAL A 608 13.88 -2.24 -9.19
CA VAL A 608 13.49 -3.53 -9.78
C VAL A 608 14.68 -4.43 -10.10
N GLY A 609 15.90 -4.07 -9.69
CA GLY A 609 17.10 -4.89 -9.87
C GLY A 609 17.71 -4.83 -11.25
N LYS A 610 17.49 -3.75 -12.01
CA LYS A 610 18.26 -3.39 -13.21
C LYS A 610 19.51 -2.59 -12.83
N ALA A 611 20.41 -2.33 -13.78
CA ALA A 611 21.53 -1.41 -13.66
C ALA A 611 21.63 -0.57 -14.94
N GLY A 612 21.42 0.72 -14.82
CA GLY A 612 21.48 1.68 -15.92
C GLY A 612 22.91 2.01 -16.39
N THR A 613 23.01 2.98 -17.30
CA THR A 613 24.30 3.47 -17.81
C THR A 613 24.91 4.55 -16.92
N ALA A 614 24.11 5.22 -16.11
CA ALA A 614 24.49 6.32 -15.24
C ALA A 614 24.03 6.09 -13.81
N VAL A 615 24.75 6.62 -12.83
CA VAL A 615 24.37 6.55 -11.41
C VAL A 615 23.24 7.53 -11.09
N PHE A 616 23.18 8.66 -11.78
CA PHE A 616 22.19 9.70 -11.56
C PHE A 616 21.39 9.98 -12.83
N GLU A 617 20.08 10.11 -12.70
CA GLU A 617 19.17 10.41 -13.82
C GLU A 617 18.04 11.35 -13.38
N ASP A 618 17.60 12.24 -14.28
CA ASP A 618 16.46 13.10 -14.02
C ASP A 618 15.17 12.31 -13.93
N ASN A 619 14.36 12.58 -12.90
CA ASN A 619 13.01 12.05 -12.82
C ASN A 619 12.04 12.95 -13.60
N ARG A 620 11.61 12.49 -14.77
CA ARG A 620 10.64 13.18 -15.63
C ARG A 620 9.23 12.57 -15.59
N LYS A 621 9.00 11.61 -14.67
CA LYS A 621 7.71 10.95 -14.50
C LYS A 621 6.75 11.81 -13.69
N ALA A 622 5.45 11.47 -13.78
CA ALA A 622 4.41 12.11 -12.95
C ALA A 622 4.62 11.86 -11.46
N TRP A 623 5.15 10.71 -11.08
CA TRP A 623 5.57 10.41 -9.70
C TRP A 623 6.77 11.29 -9.32
N SER A 624 6.50 12.43 -8.71
CA SER A 624 7.41 13.57 -8.58
C SER A 624 7.72 13.99 -7.14
N GLY A 625 6.95 13.51 -6.19
CA GLY A 625 7.23 13.57 -4.75
C GLY A 625 7.52 12.20 -4.19
N ASP A 626 8.31 12.12 -3.13
CA ASP A 626 8.60 10.87 -2.45
C ASP A 626 9.03 11.11 -0.99
N HIS A 627 9.00 10.07 -0.21
CA HIS A 627 9.42 10.06 1.18
C HIS A 627 10.56 9.06 1.45
N CYS A 628 11.03 8.33 0.41
CA CYS A 628 12.17 7.41 0.48
C CYS A 628 13.49 8.17 0.52
N VAL A 629 13.67 8.98 1.55
CA VAL A 629 14.86 9.79 1.86
C VAL A 629 15.36 9.46 3.28
N HIS A 630 16.34 10.22 3.79
CA HIS A 630 16.76 10.06 5.17
C HIS A 630 15.59 10.39 6.14
N PRO A 631 15.27 9.54 7.14
CA PRO A 631 14.07 9.71 7.99
C PRO A 631 13.98 11.06 8.71
N ALA A 632 15.12 11.64 9.09
CA ALA A 632 15.15 12.95 9.74
C ALA A 632 14.65 14.10 8.84
N LEU A 633 14.62 13.89 7.51
CA LEU A 633 14.18 14.88 6.53
C LEU A 633 12.66 14.81 6.26
N VAL A 634 12.02 13.72 6.67
CA VAL A 634 10.59 13.45 6.44
C VAL A 634 9.89 12.93 7.70
N PRO A 635 9.99 13.63 8.85
CA PRO A 635 9.14 13.29 9.98
C PRO A 635 7.67 13.42 9.57
N GLY A 636 6.78 12.64 10.19
CA GLY A 636 5.35 12.81 10.05
C GLY A 636 4.82 13.91 10.98
N VAL A 637 3.48 14.07 10.98
CA VAL A 637 2.76 14.93 11.93
C VAL A 637 2.13 14.09 13.04
N LEU A 638 1.98 14.69 14.22
CA LEU A 638 1.14 14.18 15.29
C LEU A 638 0.43 15.35 15.97
N PHE A 639 -0.90 15.41 15.79
CA PHE A 639 -1.78 16.30 16.53
C PHE A 639 -2.66 15.50 17.47
N SER A 640 -3.03 16.11 18.59
CA SER A 640 -3.96 15.50 19.56
C SER A 640 -4.78 16.56 20.25
N ASN A 641 -6.01 16.21 20.66
CA ASN A 641 -6.81 17.01 21.59
C ASN A 641 -6.37 16.87 23.05
N MET A 642 -5.35 16.04 23.29
CA MET A 642 -4.73 15.86 24.63
C MET A 642 -3.37 16.55 24.70
N LYS A 643 -2.88 16.83 25.91
CA LYS A 643 -1.49 17.22 26.12
C LYS A 643 -0.60 15.97 26.04
N LEU A 644 0.40 16.01 25.17
CA LEU A 644 1.39 14.97 24.97
C LEU A 644 2.76 15.46 25.51
N ARG A 645 3.64 14.52 25.88
CA ARG A 645 5.00 14.82 26.34
C ARG A 645 5.76 15.64 25.28
N GLU A 646 6.74 16.45 25.77
CA GLU A 646 7.54 17.33 24.91
C GLU A 646 8.78 16.67 24.30
N GLU A 647 9.19 15.52 24.81
CA GLU A 647 10.34 14.75 24.30
C GLU A 647 10.15 14.35 22.85
N PRO A 648 11.25 14.08 22.11
CA PRO A 648 11.15 13.52 20.77
C PRO A 648 10.23 12.31 20.73
N VAL A 649 9.28 12.31 19.80
CA VAL A 649 8.26 11.26 19.64
C VAL A 649 8.46 10.50 18.34
N ASN A 650 8.10 9.21 18.31
CA ASN A 650 8.26 8.34 17.14
C ASN A 650 7.00 7.52 16.90
N ILE A 651 6.80 7.07 15.69
CA ILE A 651 5.62 6.30 15.29
C ILE A 651 5.42 5.01 16.11
N ILE A 652 6.49 4.40 16.61
CA ILE A 652 6.41 3.23 17.50
C ILE A 652 5.79 3.55 18.87
N ASP A 653 5.69 4.83 19.24
CA ASP A 653 5.15 5.28 20.53
C ASP A 653 3.61 5.28 20.55
N ILE A 654 2.97 5.25 19.37
CA ILE A 654 1.49 5.27 19.26
C ILE A 654 0.87 4.01 19.89
N ALA A 655 1.42 2.83 19.61
CA ALA A 655 0.87 1.57 20.12
C ALA A 655 0.88 1.50 21.67
N PRO A 656 1.99 1.76 22.39
CA PRO A 656 2.00 1.80 23.86
C PRO A 656 1.10 2.90 24.42
N THR A 657 0.98 4.06 23.76
CA THR A 657 0.06 5.14 24.16
C THR A 657 -1.40 4.68 24.14
N VAL A 658 -1.82 4.01 23.07
CA VAL A 658 -3.18 3.44 22.97
C VAL A 658 -3.44 2.42 24.08
N LEU A 659 -2.46 1.57 24.39
CA LEU A 659 -2.60 0.60 25.48
C LEU A 659 -2.74 1.28 26.84
N GLU A 660 -1.91 2.28 27.12
CA GLU A 660 -1.94 3.02 28.40
C GLU A 660 -3.24 3.81 28.58
N LEU A 661 -3.78 4.43 27.53
CA LEU A 661 -5.10 5.07 27.56
C LEU A 661 -6.23 4.12 27.99
N PHE A 662 -6.07 2.82 27.74
CA PHE A 662 -6.97 1.79 28.23
C PHE A 662 -6.51 1.09 29.52
N GLY A 663 -5.49 1.62 30.19
CA GLY A 663 -4.95 1.08 31.44
C GLY A 663 -4.23 -0.26 31.29
N LEU A 664 -3.66 -0.53 30.12
CA LEU A 664 -2.94 -1.76 29.83
C LEU A 664 -1.44 -1.53 29.73
N GLU A 665 -0.67 -2.42 30.33
CA GLU A 665 0.77 -2.44 30.19
C GLU A 665 1.19 -2.85 28.77
N LYS A 666 2.25 -2.21 28.26
CA LYS A 666 2.83 -2.57 26.97
C LYS A 666 3.54 -3.92 27.04
N PRO A 667 3.36 -4.80 26.05
CA PRO A 667 4.14 -6.04 25.95
C PRO A 667 5.63 -5.79 25.78
N ALA A 668 6.47 -6.70 26.30
CA ALA A 668 7.94 -6.57 26.30
C ALA A 668 8.58 -6.46 24.90
N TYR A 669 7.90 -6.90 23.84
CA TYR A 669 8.42 -6.75 22.47
C TYR A 669 8.27 -5.32 21.92
N MET A 670 7.41 -4.47 22.49
CA MET A 670 7.22 -3.09 22.06
C MET A 670 8.42 -2.23 22.49
N ASP A 671 9.02 -1.55 21.52
CA ASP A 671 10.17 -0.66 21.76
C ASP A 671 9.71 0.75 22.16
N GLY A 672 8.53 1.17 21.68
CA GLY A 672 7.98 2.50 21.90
C GLY A 672 7.69 2.81 23.38
N LYS A 673 7.54 4.09 23.67
CA LYS A 673 7.16 4.62 24.99
C LYS A 673 5.84 5.37 24.85
N SER A 674 5.03 5.41 25.90
CA SER A 674 3.81 6.22 25.87
C SER A 674 4.09 7.71 25.63
N LEU A 675 3.19 8.35 24.92
CA LEU A 675 3.21 9.79 24.64
C LEU A 675 2.52 10.60 25.74
N LEU A 676 1.87 9.94 26.71
CA LEU A 676 1.24 10.64 27.81
C LEU A 676 2.31 11.28 28.72
N PRO A 677 2.02 12.46 29.30
CA PRO A 677 2.91 13.05 30.29
C PRO A 677 3.13 12.07 31.44
N ALA A 678 4.35 12.05 31.99
CA ALA A 678 4.57 11.32 33.24
C ALA A 678 3.63 11.90 34.33
N GLU A 679 2.95 11.01 35.08
CA GLU A 679 2.22 11.48 36.26
C GLU A 679 3.22 12.23 37.16
N THR A 680 2.97 13.53 37.35
CA THR A 680 3.70 14.30 38.39
C THR A 680 3.25 13.73 39.71
N GLU A 681 4.16 12.99 40.40
CA GLU A 681 4.00 12.53 41.77
C GLU A 681 3.62 13.69 42.73
#